data_65463c6007ff37803116f2c3c8c0523a
#
_entry.id   65463c6007ff37803116f2c3c8c0523a
#
_cell.length_a   1.000
_cell.length_b   1.000
_cell.length_c   1.000
_cell.angle_alpha   90.00
_cell.angle_beta   90.00
_cell.angle_gamma   90.00
#
_symmetry.space_group_name_H-M   'P 1'
#
loop_
_entity.id
_entity.type
_entity.pdbx_description
1 polymer ?
#
loop_
_entity_poly.entity_id
_entity_poly.type
_entity_poly.pdbx_seq_one_letter_code
_entity_poly.pdbx_strand_id
1 'polypeptide(L)'
;MKQDYIIVPQNYKKSLIKKLSKQNNLYKAKILGIDEVTKRLLFDYDEKTIYYLIKEKNYSYENAKELIKNMYFIKNTNYQNNKLNNLVTLKNELLEKNLLTTDKFFKNSIKNKNVEIQGFINIDKWTMHIIDLLKETANVTITNIPDKNYTHPVYEFTNINNEIEFVANDIIQKNLDLNKVYIANINADNSSVIKRIFANYHLPINIESTKTLYETTEGLNFLNNLDLEKVQNEEIKNGIIKVLNKYSFIKDITEIKDILKEEFKHTKLKSEKLTNSINIIDLKNNIPEEDDYIYLINLNKETIPHNYKDEDYISDIEKMPYLDQTYQKNNNEFIIWKRIINNTKNLTITTSKQNLKGSTKTSPLIEEFKLEVVKKDYIPSTYSNQSNKYNLSSLLDEYIKYGTFNINIPILLNTYKNIEYMTYDNTYHKINFTYDKLNLSYTKLNTYYECPFKYYCSYILKLDNYEQTFDAYAGSLCHHILQNMFKENFNFNTETEIYLKENPFNLTLENKIFLNKMLEELKNVIKNINSHLNITNYKEIECEKNIEITKNKIKFVGIIDKIMKHDDKIVLIDYKTGETDIDLRLAPYGLKLQLPTYIYLIQNLYPNSKIVGIYLQNIISPIINFKPGKTKEEQINDHLKLNGYTIGNENLISEFDPTYENSEYIKSMTLTQNGFSRYAKILTMSVLSNITAHIFLN
;
A
#
# COMPACT_ATOMS: atom_id res chain seq x y z
N MET A 1 -26.72 41.91 -4.81
CA MET A 1 -25.51 42.60 -5.30
C MET A 1 -24.89 41.80 -6.39
N LYS A 2 -24.30 42.45 -7.41
CA LYS A 2 -23.65 41.75 -8.51
C LYS A 2 -22.30 41.20 -8.01
N GLN A 3 -22.10 39.89 -8.10
CA GLN A 3 -20.84 39.24 -7.64
C GLN A 3 -19.73 39.48 -8.70
N ASP A 4 -18.53 39.83 -8.23
CA ASP A 4 -17.34 39.93 -9.06
C ASP A 4 -16.60 38.62 -9.11
N TYR A 5 -16.58 37.86 -7.98
CA TYR A 5 -15.94 36.57 -7.83
C TYR A 5 -16.85 35.56 -7.11
N ILE A 6 -16.78 34.31 -7.54
CA ILE A 6 -17.41 33.15 -6.89
C ILE A 6 -16.30 32.17 -6.53
N ILE A 7 -16.17 31.83 -5.24
CA ILE A 7 -15.19 30.87 -4.76
C ILE A 7 -15.90 29.60 -4.29
N VAL A 8 -15.42 28.46 -4.77
CA VAL A 8 -16.04 27.15 -4.57
C VAL A 8 -14.98 26.11 -4.20
N PRO A 9 -15.37 24.93 -3.69
CA PRO A 9 -14.47 23.79 -3.59
C PRO A 9 -13.80 23.51 -4.95
N GLN A 10 -12.51 23.18 -4.95
CA GLN A 10 -11.71 23.05 -6.18
C GLN A 10 -12.35 22.10 -7.20
N ASN A 11 -12.82 20.95 -6.74
CA ASN A 11 -13.42 19.93 -7.61
C ASN A 11 -14.83 20.32 -8.11
N TYR A 12 -15.56 21.14 -7.35
CA TYR A 12 -16.91 21.61 -7.73
C TYR A 12 -16.89 22.67 -8.84
N LYS A 13 -15.77 23.36 -9.06
CA LYS A 13 -15.63 24.44 -10.06
C LYS A 13 -16.13 24.03 -11.45
N LYS A 14 -15.73 22.86 -11.96
CA LYS A 14 -16.14 22.38 -13.29
C LYS A 14 -17.64 22.11 -13.37
N SER A 15 -18.20 21.50 -12.34
CA SER A 15 -19.64 21.21 -12.25
C SER A 15 -20.46 22.50 -12.23
N LEU A 16 -20.05 23.47 -11.44
CA LEU A 16 -20.70 24.77 -11.40
C LEU A 16 -20.65 25.50 -12.75
N ILE A 17 -19.49 25.55 -13.42
CA ILE A 17 -19.36 26.16 -14.76
C ILE A 17 -20.32 25.47 -15.74
N LYS A 18 -20.38 24.12 -15.74
CA LYS A 18 -21.30 23.36 -16.60
C LYS A 18 -22.76 23.70 -16.30
N LYS A 19 -23.13 23.81 -15.02
CA LYS A 19 -24.48 24.20 -14.59
C LYS A 19 -24.85 25.58 -15.07
N LEU A 20 -23.99 26.56 -14.87
CA LEU A 20 -24.22 27.95 -15.28
C LEU A 20 -24.27 28.10 -16.81
N SER A 21 -23.48 27.33 -17.56
CA SER A 21 -23.53 27.36 -19.03
C SER A 21 -24.83 26.85 -19.61
N LYS A 22 -25.55 25.96 -18.94
CA LYS A 22 -26.90 25.49 -19.34
C LYS A 22 -28.00 26.55 -19.18
N GLN A 23 -27.76 27.56 -18.34
CA GLN A 23 -28.80 28.59 -18.03
C GLN A 23 -28.86 29.73 -19.05
N ASN A 24 -28.08 29.69 -20.14
CA ASN A 24 -28.01 30.71 -21.21
C ASN A 24 -27.78 32.17 -20.69
N ASN A 25 -27.28 32.34 -19.48
CA ASN A 25 -27.00 33.63 -18.88
C ASN A 25 -25.48 33.92 -18.94
N LEU A 26 -25.11 35.10 -19.41
CA LEU A 26 -23.76 35.59 -19.34
C LEU A 26 -23.41 35.94 -17.88
N TYR A 27 -22.67 35.05 -17.23
CA TYR A 27 -22.12 35.31 -15.91
C TYR A 27 -20.88 36.17 -16.03
N LYS A 28 -20.88 37.37 -15.41
CA LYS A 28 -19.72 38.27 -15.37
C LYS A 28 -18.74 37.95 -14.24
N ALA A 29 -19.16 37.11 -13.25
CA ALA A 29 -18.32 36.76 -12.12
C ALA A 29 -17.19 35.76 -12.53
N LYS A 30 -15.99 35.95 -12.00
CA LYS A 30 -14.89 35.00 -12.13
C LYS A 30 -15.06 33.88 -11.12
N ILE A 31 -15.09 32.62 -11.59
CA ILE A 31 -15.21 31.43 -10.73
C ILE A 31 -13.83 30.89 -10.45
N LEU A 32 -13.45 30.83 -9.16
CA LEU A 32 -12.18 30.33 -8.67
C LEU A 32 -12.38 29.13 -7.73
N GLY A 33 -11.50 28.16 -7.77
CA GLY A 33 -11.38 27.13 -6.73
C GLY A 33 -10.66 27.67 -5.51
N ILE A 34 -10.96 27.14 -4.32
CA ILE A 34 -10.33 27.58 -3.07
C ILE A 34 -8.81 27.39 -3.10
N ASP A 35 -8.31 26.31 -3.73
CA ASP A 35 -6.88 26.07 -3.87
C ASP A 35 -6.17 27.12 -4.75
N GLU A 36 -6.85 27.57 -5.82
CA GLU A 36 -6.33 28.66 -6.67
C GLU A 36 -6.24 29.96 -5.87
N VAL A 37 -7.23 30.23 -5.02
CA VAL A 37 -7.23 31.41 -4.15
C VAL A 37 -6.13 31.32 -3.10
N THR A 38 -5.94 30.16 -2.48
CA THR A 38 -4.88 29.89 -1.50
C THR A 38 -3.50 30.17 -2.11
N LYS A 39 -3.24 29.63 -3.30
CA LYS A 39 -1.99 29.84 -4.02
C LYS A 39 -1.73 31.33 -4.31
N ARG A 40 -2.73 32.04 -4.78
CA ARG A 40 -2.60 33.47 -5.09
C ARG A 40 -2.47 34.37 -3.86
N LEU A 41 -3.09 33.98 -2.74
CA LEU A 41 -3.00 34.76 -1.50
C LEU A 41 -1.68 34.54 -0.76
N LEU A 42 -1.16 33.33 -0.75
CA LEU A 42 0.01 32.95 0.01
C LEU A 42 1.26 32.84 -0.88
N PHE A 43 1.37 31.80 -1.67
CA PHE A 43 2.42 31.61 -2.67
C PHE A 43 2.02 30.49 -3.65
N ASP A 44 2.63 30.47 -4.83
CA ASP A 44 2.55 29.38 -5.80
C ASP A 44 3.97 28.86 -6.07
N TYR A 45 4.08 27.67 -6.65
CA TYR A 45 5.34 27.01 -6.97
C TYR A 45 5.21 26.21 -8.27
N ASP A 46 6.35 25.90 -8.90
CA ASP A 46 6.45 25.07 -10.10
C ASP A 46 7.40 23.88 -9.87
N GLU A 47 7.63 23.09 -10.90
CA GLU A 47 8.51 21.94 -10.89
C GLU A 47 9.98 22.27 -10.60
N LYS A 48 10.42 23.52 -10.79
CA LYS A 48 11.78 23.96 -10.41
C LYS A 48 11.97 23.89 -8.90
N THR A 49 10.92 24.19 -8.14
CA THR A 49 10.94 24.08 -6.67
C THR A 49 11.15 22.64 -6.24
N ILE A 50 10.39 21.70 -6.83
CA ILE A 50 10.50 20.27 -6.54
C ILE A 50 11.91 19.79 -6.94
N TYR A 51 12.37 20.13 -8.13
CA TYR A 51 13.70 19.80 -8.60
C TYR A 51 14.80 20.30 -7.64
N TYR A 52 14.71 21.56 -7.19
CA TYR A 52 15.66 22.14 -6.24
C TYR A 52 15.69 21.35 -4.92
N LEU A 53 14.53 21.02 -4.37
CA LEU A 53 14.45 20.24 -3.12
C LEU A 53 15.04 18.84 -3.26
N ILE A 54 14.89 18.20 -4.40
CA ILE A 54 15.43 16.87 -4.66
C ILE A 54 16.94 16.93 -4.88
N LYS A 55 17.41 17.81 -5.77
CA LYS A 55 18.82 17.82 -6.21
C LYS A 55 19.75 18.53 -5.24
N GLU A 56 19.33 19.67 -4.72
CA GLU A 56 20.18 20.49 -3.85
C GLU A 56 20.01 20.17 -2.36
N LYS A 57 18.81 19.70 -1.97
CA LYS A 57 18.50 19.39 -0.56
C LYS A 57 18.42 17.90 -0.29
N ASN A 58 18.53 17.04 -1.30
CA ASN A 58 18.46 15.58 -1.22
C ASN A 58 17.17 15.05 -0.57
N TYR A 59 16.03 15.74 -0.72
CA TYR A 59 14.73 15.19 -0.32
C TYR A 59 14.23 14.17 -1.35
N SER A 60 13.44 13.20 -0.91
CA SER A 60 12.66 12.37 -1.83
C SER A 60 11.58 13.21 -2.51
N TYR A 61 11.06 12.72 -3.66
CA TYR A 61 10.01 13.40 -4.40
C TYR A 61 8.75 13.63 -3.55
N GLU A 62 8.32 12.62 -2.78
CA GLU A 62 7.16 12.70 -1.91
C GLU A 62 7.37 13.70 -0.77
N ASN A 63 8.53 13.64 -0.11
CA ASN A 63 8.84 14.55 0.99
C ASN A 63 8.99 15.99 0.50
N ALA A 64 9.54 16.23 -0.70
CA ALA A 64 9.59 17.56 -1.28
C ALA A 64 8.18 18.16 -1.44
N LYS A 65 7.23 17.36 -1.97
CA LYS A 65 5.82 17.78 -2.11
C LYS A 65 5.14 18.00 -0.75
N GLU A 66 5.35 17.10 0.18
CA GLU A 66 4.73 17.21 1.52
C GLU A 66 5.27 18.42 2.29
N LEU A 67 6.58 18.73 2.20
CA LEU A 67 7.16 19.92 2.79
C LEU A 67 6.54 21.20 2.20
N ILE A 68 6.44 21.31 0.86
CA ILE A 68 5.83 22.48 0.20
C ILE A 68 4.37 22.64 0.68
N LYS A 69 3.60 21.56 0.74
CA LYS A 69 2.21 21.57 1.23
C LYS A 69 2.13 22.10 2.66
N ASN A 70 3.04 21.67 3.55
CA ASN A 70 3.07 22.13 4.92
C ASN A 70 3.56 23.58 5.07
N MET A 71 4.31 24.12 4.11
CA MET A 71 4.71 25.53 4.10
C MET A 71 3.54 26.51 3.98
N TYR A 72 2.39 26.09 3.43
CA TYR A 72 1.17 26.90 3.45
C TYR A 72 0.67 27.16 4.87
N PHE A 73 0.84 26.19 5.76
CA PHE A 73 0.30 26.22 7.12
C PHE A 73 1.16 26.98 8.12
N ILE A 74 2.37 27.41 7.78
CA ILE A 74 3.27 28.13 8.69
C ILE A 74 3.38 29.60 8.35
N LYS A 75 3.48 30.43 9.40
CA LYS A 75 3.78 31.85 9.31
C LYS A 75 5.29 32.10 9.48
N ASN A 76 5.79 33.24 9.01
CA ASN A 76 7.19 33.66 9.22
C ASN A 76 7.41 34.15 10.65
N THR A 77 7.34 33.24 11.63
CA THR A 77 7.54 33.50 13.06
C THR A 77 8.43 32.42 13.65
N ASN A 78 9.08 32.69 14.75
CA ASN A 78 9.81 31.67 15.49
C ASN A 78 8.84 30.79 16.26
N TYR A 79 8.95 29.48 16.06
CA TYR A 79 8.22 28.45 16.77
C TYR A 79 9.10 27.85 17.88
N GLN A 80 8.49 27.32 18.93
CA GLN A 80 9.23 26.59 19.98
C GLN A 80 9.82 25.27 19.49
N ASN A 81 9.39 24.80 18.32
CA ASN A 81 9.77 23.51 17.72
C ASN A 81 10.79 23.73 16.59
N ASN A 82 11.95 23.07 16.70
CA ASN A 82 13.01 23.13 15.69
C ASN A 82 12.56 22.64 14.31
N LYS A 83 11.67 21.65 14.23
CA LYS A 83 11.13 21.13 12.96
C LYS A 83 10.37 22.22 12.21
N LEU A 84 9.51 22.96 12.91
CA LEU A 84 8.76 24.07 12.30
C LEU A 84 9.66 25.24 11.93
N ASN A 85 10.68 25.56 12.76
CA ASN A 85 11.67 26.59 12.43
C ASN A 85 12.50 26.22 11.18
N ASN A 86 12.87 24.94 11.04
CA ASN A 86 13.55 24.46 9.85
C ASN A 86 12.67 24.62 8.59
N LEU A 87 11.36 24.35 8.73
CA LEU A 87 10.40 24.55 7.64
C LEU A 87 10.24 26.04 7.26
N VAL A 88 10.24 26.95 8.26
CA VAL A 88 10.26 28.42 8.04
C VAL A 88 11.55 28.85 7.31
N THR A 89 12.70 28.37 7.76
CA THR A 89 13.99 28.69 7.14
C THR A 89 14.02 28.22 5.69
N LEU A 90 13.56 26.99 5.42
CA LEU A 90 13.48 26.45 4.07
C LEU A 90 12.50 27.25 3.20
N LYS A 91 11.34 27.63 3.73
CA LYS A 91 10.35 28.48 3.02
C LYS A 91 10.94 29.82 2.63
N ASN A 92 11.69 30.48 3.54
CA ASN A 92 12.34 31.76 3.30
C ASN A 92 13.43 31.64 2.22
N GLU A 93 14.24 30.59 2.28
CA GLU A 93 15.25 30.29 1.26
C GLU A 93 14.62 30.14 -0.14
N LEU A 94 13.50 29.40 -0.23
CA LEU A 94 12.80 29.21 -1.49
C LEU A 94 12.18 30.52 -2.02
N LEU A 95 11.69 31.39 -1.14
CA LEU A 95 11.20 32.72 -1.51
C LEU A 95 12.32 33.63 -2.02
N GLU A 96 13.49 33.67 -1.36
CA GLU A 96 14.65 34.43 -1.75
C GLU A 96 15.20 34.01 -3.14
N LYS A 97 15.14 32.68 -3.41
CA LYS A 97 15.55 32.12 -4.71
C LYS A 97 14.48 32.27 -5.81
N ASN A 98 13.34 32.90 -5.52
CA ASN A 98 12.19 32.98 -6.42
C ASN A 98 11.64 31.60 -6.87
N LEU A 99 11.84 30.56 -6.07
CA LEU A 99 11.25 29.24 -6.27
C LEU A 99 9.82 29.17 -5.73
N LEU A 100 9.47 29.97 -4.72
CA LEU A 100 8.09 30.26 -4.35
C LEU A 100 7.76 31.67 -4.81
N THR A 101 6.62 31.81 -5.51
CA THR A 101 6.18 33.08 -6.09
C THR A 101 4.93 33.59 -5.39
N THR A 102 4.87 34.90 -5.14
CA THR A 102 3.69 35.56 -4.53
C THR A 102 2.97 36.42 -5.55
N ASP A 103 1.66 36.26 -5.69
CA ASP A 103 0.83 37.10 -6.60
C ASP A 103 0.46 38.42 -5.94
N LYS A 104 1.34 39.41 -6.09
CA LYS A 104 1.11 40.75 -5.56
C LYS A 104 -0.08 41.48 -6.21
N PHE A 105 -0.46 41.09 -7.43
CA PHE A 105 -1.55 41.74 -8.16
C PHE A 105 -2.91 41.19 -7.73
N PHE A 106 -2.99 39.98 -7.29
CA PHE A 106 -4.28 39.36 -6.91
C PHE A 106 -4.96 40.12 -5.76
N LYS A 107 -4.25 40.44 -4.70
CA LYS A 107 -4.79 41.22 -3.56
C LYS A 107 -5.34 42.58 -4.00
N ASN A 108 -4.65 43.25 -4.92
CA ASN A 108 -5.14 44.51 -5.46
C ASN A 108 -6.33 44.35 -6.39
N SER A 109 -6.39 43.26 -7.18
CA SER A 109 -7.50 42.98 -8.10
C SER A 109 -8.81 42.63 -7.39
N ILE A 110 -8.71 42.08 -6.16
CA ILE A 110 -9.88 41.67 -5.37
C ILE A 110 -10.33 42.74 -4.37
N LYS A 111 -9.55 43.82 -4.21
CA LYS A 111 -9.83 44.86 -3.25
C LYS A 111 -11.20 45.52 -3.52
N ASN A 112 -12.03 45.62 -2.49
CA ASN A 112 -13.39 46.16 -2.51
C ASN A 112 -14.35 45.45 -3.49
N LYS A 113 -14.02 44.24 -3.93
CA LYS A 113 -14.88 43.41 -4.79
C LYS A 113 -15.85 42.58 -3.97
N ASN A 114 -17.01 42.26 -4.58
CA ASN A 114 -18.00 41.37 -3.98
C ASN A 114 -17.61 39.91 -4.30
N VAL A 115 -17.31 39.16 -3.26
CA VAL A 115 -16.86 37.77 -3.33
C VAL A 115 -17.91 36.89 -2.66
N GLU A 116 -18.42 35.92 -3.39
CA GLU A 116 -19.36 34.92 -2.82
C GLU A 116 -18.61 33.57 -2.63
N ILE A 117 -18.71 33.05 -1.43
CA ILE A 117 -18.23 31.69 -1.07
C ILE A 117 -19.43 30.77 -1.10
N GLN A 118 -19.45 29.75 -1.98
CA GLN A 118 -20.59 28.83 -2.07
C GLN A 118 -20.16 27.40 -2.42
N GLY A 119 -21.07 26.45 -2.22
CA GLY A 119 -20.85 25.05 -2.61
C GLY A 119 -20.03 24.23 -1.62
N PHE A 120 -19.76 24.74 -0.43
CA PHE A 120 -19.09 24.01 0.64
C PHE A 120 -20.14 23.26 1.49
N ILE A 121 -20.01 21.94 1.59
CA ILE A 121 -20.83 21.12 2.49
C ILE A 121 -20.48 21.44 3.94
N ASN A 122 -19.18 21.56 4.23
CA ASN A 122 -18.64 22.05 5.49
C ASN A 122 -17.41 22.90 5.21
N ILE A 123 -17.19 23.93 6.01
CA ILE A 123 -16.02 24.81 5.93
C ILE A 123 -15.12 24.46 7.10
N ASP A 124 -13.94 23.86 6.82
CA ASP A 124 -12.93 23.55 7.82
C ASP A 124 -12.19 24.81 8.30
N LYS A 125 -11.41 24.70 9.35
CA LYS A 125 -10.68 25.84 9.93
C LYS A 125 -9.69 26.46 8.96
N TRP A 126 -9.03 25.64 8.12
CA TRP A 126 -8.07 26.13 7.13
C TRP A 126 -8.79 26.95 6.04
N THR A 127 -9.85 26.41 5.49
CA THR A 127 -10.65 27.13 4.50
C THR A 127 -11.22 28.42 5.08
N MET A 128 -11.67 28.39 6.36
CA MET A 128 -12.14 29.61 7.04
C MET A 128 -11.01 30.63 7.20
N HIS A 129 -9.80 30.20 7.52
CA HIS A 129 -8.64 31.09 7.60
C HIS A 129 -8.35 31.78 6.26
N ILE A 130 -8.41 31.06 5.12
CA ILE A 130 -8.27 31.66 3.79
C ILE A 130 -9.40 32.67 3.51
N ILE A 131 -10.65 32.34 3.92
CA ILE A 131 -11.79 33.27 3.80
C ILE A 131 -11.57 34.53 4.64
N ASP A 132 -11.02 34.42 5.84
CA ASP A 132 -10.76 35.57 6.71
C ASP A 132 -9.65 36.47 6.12
N LEU A 133 -8.61 35.88 5.50
CA LEU A 133 -7.62 36.67 4.73
C LEU A 133 -8.26 37.41 3.55
N LEU A 134 -9.29 36.86 2.90
CA LEU A 134 -10.03 37.55 1.86
C LEU A 134 -10.88 38.70 2.41
N LYS A 135 -11.49 38.53 3.59
CA LYS A 135 -12.30 39.59 4.25
C LYS A 135 -11.47 40.83 4.61
N GLU A 136 -10.17 40.70 4.75
CA GLU A 136 -9.28 41.86 4.97
C GLU A 136 -9.26 42.82 3.78
N THR A 137 -9.59 42.34 2.57
CA THR A 137 -9.45 43.14 1.33
C THR A 137 -10.72 43.21 0.49
N ALA A 138 -11.68 42.29 0.67
CA ALA A 138 -12.88 42.15 -0.16
C ALA A 138 -14.15 42.07 0.68
N ASN A 139 -15.32 42.36 0.04
CA ASN A 139 -16.63 42.16 0.63
C ASN A 139 -17.07 40.70 0.45
N VAL A 140 -16.88 39.88 1.47
CA VAL A 140 -17.10 38.43 1.38
C VAL A 140 -18.47 38.06 1.95
N THR A 141 -19.27 37.33 1.20
CA THR A 141 -20.50 36.68 1.61
C THR A 141 -20.38 35.18 1.53
N ILE A 142 -20.94 34.47 2.52
CA ILE A 142 -20.90 32.98 2.54
C ILE A 142 -22.34 32.50 2.34
N THR A 143 -22.57 31.73 1.30
CA THR A 143 -23.87 31.12 0.98
C THR A 143 -23.83 29.65 1.41
N ASN A 144 -24.55 29.33 2.48
CA ASN A 144 -24.66 27.97 2.97
C ASN A 144 -25.63 27.14 2.13
N ILE A 145 -25.36 25.85 2.04
CA ILE A 145 -26.31 24.89 1.45
C ILE A 145 -27.47 24.70 2.43
N PRO A 146 -28.72 24.91 2.00
CA PRO A 146 -29.88 24.73 2.87
C PRO A 146 -30.10 23.27 3.21
N ASP A 147 -30.47 22.96 4.45
CA ASP A 147 -30.80 21.61 4.90
C ASP A 147 -32.19 21.19 4.43
N LYS A 148 -32.31 20.04 3.76
CA LYS A 148 -33.55 19.52 3.16
C LYS A 148 -34.20 18.37 3.95
N ASN A 149 -33.46 17.66 4.77
CA ASN A 149 -33.91 16.58 5.66
C ASN A 149 -34.58 15.38 4.96
N TYR A 150 -34.05 14.92 3.83
CA TYR A 150 -34.46 13.66 3.23
C TYR A 150 -34.05 12.48 4.11
N THR A 151 -34.84 11.40 4.07
CA THR A 151 -34.55 10.13 4.77
C THR A 151 -34.40 9.01 3.77
N HIS A 152 -33.41 8.14 3.99
CA HIS A 152 -33.08 7.04 3.09
C HIS A 152 -32.82 5.77 3.88
N PRO A 153 -33.41 4.62 3.49
CA PRO A 153 -33.03 3.33 4.06
C PRO A 153 -31.67 2.90 3.54
N VAL A 154 -30.97 2.06 4.33
CA VAL A 154 -29.75 1.38 3.96
C VAL A 154 -30.08 -0.05 3.58
N TYR A 155 -29.80 -0.45 2.35
CA TYR A 155 -30.00 -1.82 1.90
C TYR A 155 -28.75 -2.66 2.21
N GLU A 156 -28.92 -3.71 3.05
CA GLU A 156 -27.83 -4.59 3.49
C GLU A 156 -27.86 -5.91 2.71
N PHE A 157 -26.69 -6.30 2.19
CA PHE A 157 -26.47 -7.52 1.40
C PHE A 157 -25.44 -8.45 2.05
N THR A 158 -25.48 -9.75 1.70
CA THR A 158 -24.52 -10.74 2.17
C THR A 158 -23.10 -10.46 1.67
N ASN A 159 -22.96 -10.08 0.42
CA ASN A 159 -21.66 -9.81 -0.20
C ASN A 159 -21.74 -8.68 -1.23
N ILE A 160 -20.57 -8.19 -1.64
CA ILE A 160 -20.47 -7.07 -2.58
C ILE A 160 -21.02 -7.38 -3.97
N ASN A 161 -21.01 -8.64 -4.43
CA ASN A 161 -21.59 -8.98 -5.72
C ASN A 161 -23.10 -8.74 -5.72
N ASN A 162 -23.80 -9.23 -4.67
CA ASN A 162 -25.25 -9.03 -4.50
C ASN A 162 -25.62 -7.56 -4.38
N GLU A 163 -24.78 -6.79 -3.67
CA GLU A 163 -24.92 -5.34 -3.53
C GLU A 163 -24.88 -4.64 -4.90
N ILE A 164 -23.86 -4.92 -5.70
CA ILE A 164 -23.68 -4.27 -7.01
C ILE A 164 -24.72 -4.77 -8.04
N GLU A 165 -25.14 -6.02 -7.97
CA GLU A 165 -26.22 -6.56 -8.81
C GLU A 165 -27.56 -5.87 -8.48
N PHE A 166 -27.84 -5.62 -7.21
CA PHE A 166 -29.02 -4.85 -6.83
C PHE A 166 -28.99 -3.46 -7.45
N VAL A 167 -27.87 -2.76 -7.39
CA VAL A 167 -27.71 -1.43 -8.02
C VAL A 167 -27.94 -1.51 -9.53
N ALA A 168 -27.37 -2.47 -10.21
CA ALA A 168 -27.56 -2.65 -11.66
C ALA A 168 -29.02 -2.93 -12.03
N ASN A 169 -29.68 -3.82 -11.28
CA ASN A 169 -31.11 -4.12 -11.46
C ASN A 169 -32.00 -2.90 -11.22
N ASP A 170 -31.74 -2.14 -10.14
CA ASP A 170 -32.53 -0.96 -9.77
C ASP A 170 -32.45 0.14 -10.84
N ILE A 171 -31.24 0.37 -11.40
CA ILE A 171 -31.03 1.33 -12.50
C ILE A 171 -31.88 0.95 -13.72
N ILE A 172 -31.87 -0.33 -14.13
CA ILE A 172 -32.62 -0.81 -15.29
C ILE A 172 -34.11 -0.81 -15.01
N GLN A 173 -34.53 -1.32 -13.85
CA GLN A 173 -35.95 -1.40 -13.47
C GLN A 173 -36.63 -0.04 -13.42
N LYS A 174 -35.91 0.98 -12.95
CA LYS A 174 -36.38 2.37 -12.90
C LYS A 174 -36.26 3.09 -14.25
N ASN A 175 -35.65 2.45 -15.26
CA ASN A 175 -35.38 3.03 -16.58
C ASN A 175 -34.72 4.42 -16.50
N LEU A 176 -33.65 4.54 -15.70
CA LEU A 176 -33.00 5.82 -15.42
C LEU A 176 -32.17 6.29 -16.63
N ASP A 177 -32.12 7.61 -16.82
CA ASP A 177 -31.15 8.23 -17.74
C ASP A 177 -29.73 8.06 -17.19
N LEU A 178 -28.92 7.26 -17.88
CA LEU A 178 -27.57 6.90 -17.42
C LEU A 178 -26.66 8.12 -17.22
N ASN A 179 -26.89 9.22 -17.96
CA ASN A 179 -26.12 10.46 -17.78
C ASN A 179 -26.42 11.17 -16.44
N LYS A 180 -27.54 10.83 -15.79
CA LYS A 180 -27.95 11.35 -14.50
C LYS A 180 -27.75 10.36 -13.35
N VAL A 181 -27.17 9.21 -13.62
CA VAL A 181 -26.84 8.19 -12.62
C VAL A 181 -25.40 8.32 -12.20
N TYR A 182 -25.16 8.36 -10.90
CA TYR A 182 -23.85 8.45 -10.30
C TYR A 182 -23.64 7.38 -9.24
N ILE A 183 -22.44 6.79 -9.25
CA ILE A 183 -22.00 5.87 -8.20
C ILE A 183 -20.98 6.60 -7.31
N ALA A 184 -21.20 6.59 -6.01
CA ALA A 184 -20.31 7.15 -5.02
C ALA A 184 -19.61 6.05 -4.22
N ASN A 185 -18.43 6.35 -3.68
CA ASN A 185 -17.58 5.44 -2.89
C ASN A 185 -16.98 4.27 -3.68
N ILE A 186 -16.58 4.53 -4.93
CA ILE A 186 -15.78 3.56 -5.70
C ILE A 186 -14.31 3.68 -5.28
N ASN A 187 -13.69 2.55 -4.99
CA ASN A 187 -12.26 2.42 -4.68
C ASN A 187 -11.60 1.34 -5.54
N ALA A 188 -10.29 1.13 -5.37
CA ALA A 188 -9.55 0.13 -6.12
C ALA A 188 -10.10 -1.30 -5.90
N ASP A 189 -10.55 -1.61 -4.68
CA ASP A 189 -11.00 -2.96 -4.30
C ASP A 189 -12.34 -3.33 -4.94
N ASN A 190 -13.28 -2.37 -5.06
CA ASN A 190 -14.62 -2.65 -5.59
C ASN A 190 -14.78 -2.33 -7.10
N SER A 191 -13.86 -1.58 -7.69
CA SER A 191 -13.95 -1.14 -9.08
C SER A 191 -14.01 -2.29 -10.09
N SER A 192 -13.27 -3.38 -9.85
CA SER A 192 -13.28 -4.56 -10.71
C SER A 192 -14.61 -5.30 -10.68
N VAL A 193 -15.23 -5.42 -9.49
CA VAL A 193 -16.55 -6.02 -9.31
C VAL A 193 -17.61 -5.21 -10.05
N ILE A 194 -17.58 -3.88 -9.89
CA ILE A 194 -18.53 -2.98 -10.56
C ILE A 194 -18.41 -3.09 -12.09
N LYS A 195 -17.18 -3.01 -12.61
CA LYS A 195 -16.94 -3.15 -14.07
C LYS A 195 -17.49 -4.45 -14.61
N ARG A 196 -17.21 -5.57 -13.94
CA ARG A 196 -17.66 -6.90 -14.35
C ARG A 196 -19.19 -7.02 -14.32
N ILE A 197 -19.83 -6.64 -13.22
CA ILE A 197 -21.29 -6.77 -13.06
C ILE A 197 -22.00 -5.83 -14.03
N PHE A 198 -21.59 -4.56 -14.14
CA PHE A 198 -22.22 -3.62 -15.05
C PHE A 198 -22.07 -4.04 -16.53
N ALA A 199 -20.92 -4.65 -16.90
CA ALA A 199 -20.75 -5.25 -18.22
C ALA A 199 -21.76 -6.41 -18.46
N ASN A 200 -22.00 -7.26 -17.46
CA ASN A 200 -23.00 -8.34 -17.55
C ASN A 200 -24.44 -7.81 -17.70
N TYR A 201 -24.70 -6.59 -17.27
CA TYR A 201 -25.99 -5.90 -17.39
C TYR A 201 -26.04 -4.91 -18.57
N HIS A 202 -24.98 -4.84 -19.39
CA HIS A 202 -24.81 -3.90 -20.50
C HIS A 202 -24.95 -2.43 -20.08
N LEU A 203 -24.54 -2.10 -18.86
CA LEU A 203 -24.53 -0.77 -18.31
C LEU A 203 -23.16 -0.12 -18.50
N PRO A 204 -23.00 0.87 -19.39
CA PRO A 204 -21.74 1.59 -19.56
C PRO A 204 -21.45 2.46 -18.32
N ILE A 205 -20.23 2.40 -17.80
CA ILE A 205 -19.80 3.21 -16.68
C ILE A 205 -18.44 3.85 -16.94
N ASN A 206 -18.32 5.13 -16.64
CA ASN A 206 -17.06 5.88 -16.69
C ASN A 206 -16.28 5.72 -15.39
N ILE A 207 -15.50 4.67 -15.26
CA ILE A 207 -14.51 4.54 -14.18
C ILE A 207 -13.15 4.97 -14.72
N GLU A 208 -12.57 6.01 -14.10
CA GLU A 208 -11.24 6.48 -14.47
C GLU A 208 -10.23 5.33 -14.45
N SER A 209 -9.31 5.35 -15.40
CA SER A 209 -8.21 4.38 -15.42
C SER A 209 -7.41 4.53 -14.14
N THR A 210 -7.13 3.42 -13.47
CA THR A 210 -6.16 3.37 -12.36
C THR A 210 -4.74 3.20 -12.88
N LYS A 211 -4.58 2.79 -14.17
CA LYS A 211 -3.27 2.60 -14.79
C LYS A 211 -2.49 3.91 -14.87
N THR A 212 -1.28 3.87 -14.38
CA THR A 212 -0.30 4.95 -14.48
C THR A 212 0.64 4.72 -15.67
N LEU A 213 1.39 5.76 -16.05
CA LEU A 213 2.43 5.61 -17.07
C LEU A 213 3.48 4.56 -16.66
N TYR A 214 3.80 4.51 -15.36
CA TYR A 214 4.76 3.55 -14.80
C TYR A 214 4.32 2.08 -14.94
N GLU A 215 3.02 1.81 -14.93
CA GLU A 215 2.46 0.45 -15.07
C GLU A 215 2.33 -0.01 -16.53
N THR A 216 2.81 0.80 -17.49
CA THR A 216 2.81 0.44 -18.90
C THR A 216 4.19 -0.02 -19.35
N THR A 217 4.25 -1.04 -20.20
CA THR A 217 5.51 -1.53 -20.79
C THR A 217 6.24 -0.42 -21.56
N GLU A 218 5.50 0.42 -22.30
CA GLU A 218 6.10 1.50 -23.08
C GLU A 218 6.62 2.63 -22.19
N GLY A 219 5.92 2.95 -21.08
CA GLY A 219 6.39 3.91 -20.09
C GLY A 219 7.68 3.45 -19.41
N LEU A 220 7.76 2.17 -19.01
CA LEU A 220 8.96 1.58 -18.45
C LEU A 220 10.11 1.54 -19.46
N ASN A 221 9.84 1.15 -20.71
CA ASN A 221 10.83 1.16 -21.77
C ASN A 221 11.37 2.57 -22.05
N PHE A 222 10.50 3.58 -22.01
CA PHE A 222 10.93 4.98 -22.12
C PHE A 222 11.85 5.37 -20.97
N LEU A 223 11.52 5.05 -19.72
CA LEU A 223 12.39 5.34 -18.58
C LEU A 223 13.77 4.68 -18.70
N ASN A 224 13.84 3.49 -19.29
CA ASN A 224 15.11 2.79 -19.48
C ASN A 224 15.97 3.40 -20.60
N ASN A 225 15.36 3.75 -21.73
CA ASN A 225 16.07 4.16 -22.94
C ASN A 225 16.01 5.66 -23.23
N LEU A 226 15.09 6.39 -22.61
CA LEU A 226 14.78 7.81 -22.83
C LEU A 226 14.51 8.16 -24.31
N ASP A 227 13.97 7.21 -25.06
CA ASP A 227 13.70 7.30 -26.49
C ASP A 227 12.19 7.36 -26.76
N LEU A 228 11.70 8.52 -27.13
CA LEU A 228 10.28 8.78 -27.38
C LEU A 228 9.79 8.19 -28.73
N GLU A 229 10.69 7.92 -29.67
CA GLU A 229 10.32 7.37 -30.99
C GLU A 229 9.90 5.90 -30.88
N LYS A 230 10.37 5.19 -29.86
CA LYS A 230 9.99 3.79 -29.58
C LYS A 230 8.63 3.64 -28.91
N VAL A 231 7.99 4.72 -28.50
CA VAL A 231 6.66 4.71 -27.90
C VAL A 231 5.62 4.79 -29.03
N GLN A 232 4.90 3.68 -29.26
CA GLN A 232 3.94 3.57 -30.37
C GLN A 232 2.53 4.04 -29.96
N ASN A 233 2.14 3.81 -28.72
CA ASN A 233 0.82 4.20 -28.22
C ASN A 233 0.77 5.73 -28.03
N GLU A 234 -0.09 6.40 -28.80
CA GLU A 234 -0.22 7.87 -28.77
C GLU A 234 -0.67 8.42 -27.41
N GLU A 235 -1.50 7.71 -26.68
CA GLU A 235 -1.96 8.15 -25.36
C GLU A 235 -0.82 8.14 -24.36
N ILE A 236 -0.02 7.06 -24.32
CA ILE A 236 1.17 6.95 -23.49
C ILE A 236 2.19 8.01 -23.90
N LYS A 237 2.44 8.18 -25.19
CA LYS A 237 3.35 9.19 -25.74
C LYS A 237 2.96 10.61 -25.31
N ASN A 238 1.69 10.96 -25.43
CA ASN A 238 1.17 12.26 -25.00
C ASN A 238 1.26 12.44 -23.46
N GLY A 239 1.06 11.37 -22.70
CA GLY A 239 1.27 11.37 -21.25
C GLY A 239 2.74 11.66 -20.89
N ILE A 240 3.68 10.98 -21.55
CA ILE A 240 5.12 11.19 -21.38
C ILE A 240 5.51 12.64 -21.77
N ILE A 241 5.08 13.12 -22.92
CA ILE A 241 5.34 14.50 -23.38
C ILE A 241 4.82 15.52 -22.36
N LYS A 242 3.64 15.29 -21.81
CA LYS A 242 3.08 16.17 -20.77
C LYS A 242 3.96 16.23 -19.52
N VAL A 243 4.52 15.10 -19.09
CA VAL A 243 5.46 15.06 -17.96
C VAL A 243 6.76 15.76 -18.33
N LEU A 244 7.36 15.48 -19.49
CA LEU A 244 8.60 16.11 -19.96
C LEU A 244 8.47 17.62 -20.05
N ASN A 245 7.34 18.13 -20.53
CA ASN A 245 7.10 19.58 -20.66
C ASN A 245 7.15 20.31 -19.32
N LYS A 246 6.82 19.66 -18.20
CA LYS A 246 6.96 20.25 -16.87
C LYS A 246 8.41 20.54 -16.51
N TYR A 247 9.34 19.76 -17.06
CA TYR A 247 10.78 19.84 -16.80
C TYR A 247 11.56 20.39 -18.00
N SER A 248 10.91 21.14 -18.89
CA SER A 248 11.52 21.72 -20.10
C SER A 248 12.71 22.67 -19.82
N PHE A 249 12.90 23.12 -18.60
CA PHE A 249 14.04 23.90 -18.14
C PHE A 249 15.33 23.08 -17.95
N ILE A 250 15.25 21.74 -17.95
CA ILE A 250 16.38 20.80 -17.86
C ILE A 250 16.82 20.44 -19.28
N LYS A 251 18.12 20.57 -19.57
CA LYS A 251 18.68 20.27 -20.90
C LYS A 251 18.95 18.78 -21.08
N ASP A 252 19.42 18.09 -20.03
CA ASP A 252 19.72 16.67 -20.05
C ASP A 252 18.69 15.90 -19.24
N ILE A 253 17.84 15.15 -19.93
CA ILE A 253 16.76 14.35 -19.32
C ILE A 253 17.32 13.26 -18.40
N THR A 254 18.56 12.80 -18.60
CA THR A 254 19.17 11.77 -17.77
C THR A 254 19.32 12.22 -16.32
N GLU A 255 19.51 13.52 -16.07
CA GLU A 255 19.61 14.10 -14.73
C GLU A 255 18.35 13.96 -13.88
N ILE A 256 17.17 13.84 -14.53
CA ILE A 256 15.87 13.78 -13.86
C ILE A 256 15.18 12.41 -13.98
N LYS A 257 15.90 11.37 -14.37
CA LYS A 257 15.33 10.03 -14.55
C LYS A 257 14.55 9.53 -13.32
N ASP A 258 15.08 9.75 -12.12
CA ASP A 258 14.45 9.39 -10.84
C ASP A 258 13.15 10.20 -10.60
N ILE A 259 13.18 11.49 -10.95
CA ILE A 259 12.00 12.36 -10.85
C ILE A 259 10.93 11.93 -11.86
N LEU A 260 11.33 11.61 -13.10
CA LEU A 260 10.40 11.12 -14.13
C LEU A 260 9.76 9.80 -13.71
N LYS A 261 10.51 8.91 -13.06
CA LYS A 261 9.97 7.66 -12.51
C LYS A 261 8.84 7.92 -11.52
N GLU A 262 9.03 8.84 -10.57
CA GLU A 262 8.00 9.21 -9.61
C GLU A 262 6.80 9.93 -10.27
N GLU A 263 7.05 10.85 -11.20
CA GLU A 263 5.98 11.48 -11.99
C GLU A 263 5.14 10.43 -12.77
N PHE A 264 5.78 9.40 -13.31
CA PHE A 264 5.09 8.32 -14.03
C PHE A 264 4.20 7.49 -13.12
N LYS A 265 4.59 7.24 -11.87
CA LYS A 265 3.76 6.58 -10.86
C LYS A 265 2.49 7.37 -10.53
N HIS A 266 2.54 8.69 -10.65
CA HIS A 266 1.40 9.57 -10.36
C HIS A 266 0.62 10.01 -11.60
N THR A 267 1.17 9.83 -12.80
CA THR A 267 0.50 10.23 -14.05
C THR A 267 -0.41 9.11 -14.54
N LYS A 268 -1.72 9.27 -14.29
CA LYS A 268 -2.75 8.34 -14.79
C LYS A 268 -2.98 8.52 -16.28
N LEU A 269 -3.18 7.43 -16.99
CA LEU A 269 -3.65 7.42 -18.36
C LEU A 269 -5.09 7.90 -18.42
N LYS A 270 -5.44 8.62 -19.48
CA LYS A 270 -6.83 9.03 -19.69
C LYS A 270 -7.62 7.83 -20.18
N SER A 271 -8.73 7.51 -19.53
CA SER A 271 -9.71 6.60 -20.09
C SER A 271 -10.60 7.35 -21.07
N GLU A 272 -10.97 6.69 -22.18
CA GLU A 272 -12.01 7.22 -23.06
C GLU A 272 -13.31 7.41 -22.27
N LYS A 273 -13.91 8.59 -22.38
CA LYS A 273 -15.20 8.86 -21.76
C LYS A 273 -16.31 8.31 -22.68
N LEU A 274 -17.05 7.35 -22.15
CA LEU A 274 -18.24 6.83 -22.82
C LEU A 274 -19.33 7.90 -22.78
N THR A 275 -20.06 8.02 -23.86
CA THR A 275 -21.31 8.80 -23.93
C THR A 275 -22.47 7.94 -23.45
N ASN A 276 -23.53 8.56 -22.93
CA ASN A 276 -24.69 7.86 -22.35
C ASN A 276 -24.29 6.76 -21.35
N SER A 277 -23.65 7.18 -20.27
CA SER A 277 -23.03 6.27 -19.31
C SER A 277 -23.14 6.78 -17.90
N ILE A 278 -23.13 5.85 -16.96
CA ILE A 278 -23.07 6.10 -15.53
C ILE A 278 -21.74 6.75 -15.18
N ASN A 279 -21.76 7.73 -14.27
CA ASN A 279 -20.56 8.44 -13.86
C ASN A 279 -20.24 8.20 -12.39
N ILE A 280 -19.00 8.51 -11.99
CA ILE A 280 -18.57 8.49 -10.59
C ILE A 280 -18.71 9.90 -10.01
N ILE A 281 -19.10 9.97 -8.75
CA ILE A 281 -19.19 11.23 -8.00
C ILE A 281 -18.48 11.13 -6.66
N ASP A 282 -17.70 12.16 -6.34
CA ASP A 282 -17.22 12.41 -4.98
C ASP A 282 -18.19 13.37 -4.29
N LEU A 283 -19.03 12.82 -3.43
CA LEU A 283 -20.09 13.55 -2.74
C LEU A 283 -19.60 14.60 -1.73
N LYS A 284 -18.36 14.48 -1.25
CA LYS A 284 -17.79 15.50 -0.35
C LYS A 284 -17.43 16.79 -1.09
N ASN A 285 -17.10 16.67 -2.36
CA ASN A 285 -16.60 17.78 -3.17
C ASN A 285 -17.58 18.20 -4.29
N ASN A 286 -18.68 17.48 -4.47
CA ASN A 286 -19.65 17.77 -5.51
C ASN A 286 -21.07 17.70 -4.95
N ILE A 287 -21.91 18.62 -5.39
CA ILE A 287 -23.33 18.69 -5.04
C ILE A 287 -24.14 18.17 -6.22
N PRO A 288 -24.87 17.04 -6.07
CA PRO A 288 -25.74 16.50 -7.11
C PRO A 288 -26.86 17.50 -7.48
N GLU A 289 -27.36 17.44 -8.71
CA GLU A 289 -28.60 18.13 -9.12
C GLU A 289 -29.83 17.40 -8.55
N GLU A 290 -30.97 18.05 -8.45
CA GLU A 290 -32.17 17.46 -7.82
C GLU A 290 -32.74 16.25 -8.58
N ASP A 291 -32.45 16.15 -9.86
CA ASP A 291 -32.87 15.09 -10.76
C ASP A 291 -31.77 14.04 -11.02
N ASP A 292 -30.61 14.17 -10.36
CA ASP A 292 -29.56 13.14 -10.36
C ASP A 292 -29.95 11.97 -9.43
N TYR A 293 -29.57 10.76 -9.81
CA TYR A 293 -29.75 9.53 -9.03
C TYR A 293 -28.39 9.04 -8.52
N ILE A 294 -28.25 8.98 -7.21
CA ILE A 294 -27.00 8.68 -6.54
C ILE A 294 -27.08 7.32 -5.85
N TYR A 295 -26.15 6.43 -6.16
CA TYR A 295 -25.94 5.18 -5.45
C TYR A 295 -24.68 5.28 -4.60
N LEU A 296 -24.87 5.40 -3.28
CA LEU A 296 -23.80 5.37 -2.29
C LEU A 296 -23.59 3.92 -1.87
N ILE A 297 -22.59 3.29 -2.46
CA ILE A 297 -22.29 1.88 -2.26
C ILE A 297 -21.26 1.66 -1.16
N ASN A 298 -21.21 0.44 -0.63
CA ASN A 298 -20.15 -0.01 0.28
C ASN A 298 -20.06 0.88 1.54
N LEU A 299 -21.22 1.21 2.16
CA LEU A 299 -21.29 1.99 3.39
C LEU A 299 -20.84 1.12 4.57
N ASN A 300 -19.53 0.96 4.76
CA ASN A 300 -18.94 0.17 5.85
C ASN A 300 -17.90 0.98 6.62
N LYS A 301 -17.48 0.45 7.77
CA LYS A 301 -16.56 1.12 8.71
C LYS A 301 -15.20 1.42 8.09
N GLU A 302 -14.75 0.59 7.15
CA GLU A 302 -13.43 0.70 6.52
C GLU A 302 -13.40 1.83 5.47
N THR A 303 -14.57 2.26 4.98
CA THR A 303 -14.68 3.26 3.91
C THR A 303 -15.31 4.57 4.34
N ILE A 304 -16.41 4.53 5.09
CA ILE A 304 -17.19 5.72 5.50
C ILE A 304 -17.70 5.57 6.94
N PRO A 305 -17.43 6.55 7.84
CA PRO A 305 -16.63 7.76 7.64
C PRO A 305 -15.13 7.45 7.58
N HIS A 306 -14.37 8.34 6.93
CA HIS A 306 -12.91 8.23 6.99
C HIS A 306 -12.43 8.50 8.42
N ASN A 307 -11.55 7.63 8.93
CA ASN A 307 -10.99 7.78 10.28
C ASN A 307 -9.55 8.31 10.18
N TYR A 308 -9.40 9.61 10.40
CA TYR A 308 -8.11 10.27 10.42
C TYR A 308 -7.32 9.87 11.67
N LYS A 309 -6.01 9.72 11.51
CA LYS A 309 -5.02 9.54 12.57
C LYS A 309 -4.05 10.70 12.55
N ASP A 310 -3.37 10.95 13.67
CA ASP A 310 -2.34 11.99 13.76
C ASP A 310 -1.04 11.52 13.09
N GLU A 311 -1.07 11.46 11.76
CA GLU A 311 0.05 11.06 10.89
C GLU A 311 0.52 12.24 10.01
N ASP A 312 -0.04 13.44 10.22
CA ASP A 312 0.33 14.65 9.49
C ASP A 312 1.78 15.08 9.84
N TYR A 313 2.47 15.69 8.89
CA TYR A 313 3.79 16.29 9.16
C TYR A 313 3.75 17.27 10.33
N ILE A 314 2.71 18.12 10.41
CA ILE A 314 2.42 18.96 11.56
C ILE A 314 1.45 18.17 12.47
N SER A 315 1.96 17.60 13.54
CA SER A 315 1.19 16.79 14.50
C SER A 315 0.14 17.62 15.24
N ASP A 316 -0.85 16.97 15.86
CA ASP A 316 -1.94 17.65 16.58
C ASP A 316 -1.45 18.63 17.67
N ILE A 317 -0.32 18.32 18.30
CA ILE A 317 0.30 19.18 19.32
C ILE A 317 0.94 20.43 18.71
N GLU A 318 1.39 20.32 17.45
CA GLU A 318 2.08 21.39 16.71
C GLU A 318 1.12 22.26 15.88
N LYS A 319 -0.13 21.80 15.67
CA LYS A 319 -1.11 22.50 14.83
C LYS A 319 -1.45 23.89 15.35
N MET A 320 -1.49 24.84 14.43
CA MET A 320 -1.93 26.20 14.66
C MET A 320 -3.45 26.27 14.88
N PRO A 321 -3.96 27.33 15.55
CA PRO A 321 -5.41 27.47 15.85
C PRO A 321 -6.33 27.38 14.61
N TYR A 322 -5.81 27.73 13.44
CA TYR A 322 -6.53 27.69 12.17
C TYR A 322 -6.39 26.35 11.42
N LEU A 323 -5.87 25.31 12.08
CA LEU A 323 -5.85 23.95 11.55
C LEU A 323 -6.72 23.03 12.41
N ASP A 324 -7.47 22.14 11.77
CA ASP A 324 -8.22 21.12 12.47
C ASP A 324 -7.30 20.04 13.05
N GLN A 325 -7.46 19.76 14.33
CA GLN A 325 -6.86 18.59 14.96
C GLN A 325 -7.57 17.32 14.47
N THR A 326 -6.93 16.17 14.66
CA THR A 326 -7.43 14.88 14.20
C THR A 326 -8.85 14.58 14.68
N TYR A 327 -9.17 14.85 15.96
CA TYR A 327 -10.52 14.64 16.48
C TYR A 327 -11.54 15.57 15.82
N GLN A 328 -11.17 16.80 15.43
CA GLN A 328 -12.04 17.73 14.73
C GLN A 328 -12.28 17.29 13.30
N LYS A 329 -11.23 16.80 12.60
CA LYS A 329 -11.37 16.18 11.26
C LYS A 329 -12.35 15.01 11.30
N ASN A 330 -12.24 14.13 12.32
CA ASN A 330 -13.15 13.00 12.50
C ASN A 330 -14.60 13.46 12.78
N ASN A 331 -14.81 14.46 13.63
CA ASN A 331 -16.14 15.02 13.87
C ASN A 331 -16.73 15.68 12.62
N ASN A 332 -15.90 16.39 11.84
CA ASN A 332 -16.33 17.01 10.58
C ASN A 332 -16.79 15.95 9.56
N GLU A 333 -16.20 14.74 9.54
CA GLU A 333 -16.66 13.64 8.70
C GLU A 333 -18.13 13.28 8.97
N PHE A 334 -18.54 13.17 10.24
CA PHE A 334 -19.92 12.89 10.60
C PHE A 334 -20.86 14.03 10.16
N ILE A 335 -20.46 15.27 10.36
CA ILE A 335 -21.25 16.45 9.92
C ILE A 335 -21.42 16.46 8.41
N ILE A 336 -20.34 16.22 7.66
CA ILE A 336 -20.34 16.17 6.19
C ILE A 336 -21.29 15.09 5.69
N TRP A 337 -21.17 13.86 6.19
CA TRP A 337 -22.00 12.75 5.75
C TRP A 337 -23.48 12.94 6.15
N LYS A 338 -23.75 13.50 7.31
CA LYS A 338 -25.12 13.86 7.70
C LYS A 338 -25.76 14.83 6.70
N ARG A 339 -25.03 15.88 6.34
CA ARG A 339 -25.51 16.86 5.34
C ARG A 339 -25.67 16.24 3.95
N ILE A 340 -24.74 15.39 3.51
CA ILE A 340 -24.85 14.70 2.22
C ILE A 340 -26.11 13.85 2.18
N ILE A 341 -26.33 12.99 3.19
CA ILE A 341 -27.48 12.09 3.25
C ILE A 341 -28.80 12.88 3.30
N ASN A 342 -28.86 13.90 4.14
CA ASN A 342 -30.08 14.70 4.32
C ASN A 342 -30.43 15.59 3.11
N ASN A 343 -29.43 15.99 2.31
CA ASN A 343 -29.64 16.96 1.23
C ASN A 343 -29.74 16.32 -0.17
N THR A 344 -29.43 15.04 -0.31
CA THR A 344 -29.49 14.32 -1.60
C THR A 344 -30.90 13.71 -1.76
N LYS A 345 -31.70 14.17 -2.73
CA LYS A 345 -33.07 13.73 -2.91
C LYS A 345 -33.21 12.27 -3.34
N ASN A 346 -32.55 11.90 -4.44
CA ASN A 346 -32.61 10.54 -4.99
C ASN A 346 -31.34 9.77 -4.61
N LEU A 347 -31.24 9.41 -3.34
CA LEU A 347 -30.09 8.67 -2.79
C LEU A 347 -30.51 7.24 -2.45
N THR A 348 -29.81 6.27 -3.00
CA THR A 348 -29.89 4.86 -2.62
C THR A 348 -28.60 4.48 -1.89
N ILE A 349 -28.71 4.01 -0.64
CA ILE A 349 -27.57 3.66 0.19
C ILE A 349 -27.50 2.14 0.30
N THR A 350 -26.31 1.57 0.05
CA THR A 350 -26.09 0.12 0.12
C THR A 350 -24.86 -0.23 0.94
N THR A 351 -24.89 -1.41 1.53
CA THR A 351 -23.77 -1.99 2.29
C THR A 351 -23.75 -3.51 2.16
N SER A 352 -22.59 -4.13 2.31
CA SER A 352 -22.44 -5.59 2.31
C SER A 352 -21.62 -6.07 3.48
N LYS A 353 -21.88 -7.31 3.94
CA LYS A 353 -21.18 -7.95 5.08
C LYS A 353 -19.83 -8.53 4.69
N GLN A 354 -19.59 -8.73 3.39
CA GLN A 354 -18.35 -9.27 2.85
C GLN A 354 -17.94 -8.52 1.60
N ASN A 355 -16.66 -8.21 1.51
CA ASN A 355 -16.00 -7.70 0.30
C ASN A 355 -14.93 -8.69 -0.18
N LEU A 356 -14.11 -8.32 -1.17
CA LEU A 356 -13.05 -9.17 -1.70
C LEU A 356 -11.94 -9.52 -0.67
N LYS A 357 -11.82 -8.73 0.39
CA LYS A 357 -10.81 -8.94 1.45
C LYS A 357 -11.33 -9.74 2.64
N GLY A 358 -12.62 -9.98 2.72
CA GLY A 358 -13.26 -10.72 3.81
C GLY A 358 -14.49 -10.04 4.39
N SER A 359 -14.79 -10.33 5.65
CA SER A 359 -15.94 -9.74 6.35
C SER A 359 -15.73 -8.26 6.65
N THR A 360 -16.77 -7.46 6.44
CA THR A 360 -16.80 -6.03 6.72
C THR A 360 -17.68 -5.73 7.93
N LYS A 361 -17.40 -4.58 8.57
CA LYS A 361 -18.27 -4.04 9.63
C LYS A 361 -19.11 -2.91 9.07
N THR A 362 -20.36 -2.82 9.50
CA THR A 362 -21.27 -1.73 9.13
C THR A 362 -20.69 -0.37 9.55
N SER A 363 -21.01 0.66 8.77
CA SER A 363 -20.59 2.04 9.08
C SER A 363 -21.23 2.52 10.39
N PRO A 364 -20.47 3.20 11.28
CA PRO A 364 -21.01 3.81 12.48
C PRO A 364 -22.05 4.90 12.19
N LEU A 365 -22.10 5.43 10.96
CA LEU A 365 -23.14 6.42 10.57
C LEU A 365 -24.55 5.84 10.62
N ILE A 366 -24.72 4.53 10.43
CA ILE A 366 -26.03 3.86 10.46
C ILE A 366 -26.65 4.00 11.85
N GLU A 367 -25.87 3.74 12.89
CA GLU A 367 -26.31 3.87 14.28
C GLU A 367 -26.47 5.34 14.69
N GLU A 368 -25.46 6.17 14.38
CA GLU A 368 -25.43 7.59 14.75
C GLU A 368 -26.60 8.39 14.14
N PHE A 369 -26.96 8.10 12.89
CA PHE A 369 -28.05 8.81 12.20
C PHE A 369 -29.39 8.05 12.27
N LYS A 370 -29.43 6.92 12.97
CA LYS A 370 -30.61 6.05 13.12
C LYS A 370 -31.22 5.67 11.77
N LEU A 371 -30.36 5.30 10.80
CA LEU A 371 -30.80 4.91 9.48
C LEU A 371 -31.49 3.53 9.55
N GLU A 372 -32.63 3.41 8.88
CA GLU A 372 -33.34 2.13 8.77
C GLU A 372 -32.52 1.16 7.91
N VAL A 373 -32.25 -0.05 8.41
CA VAL A 373 -31.54 -1.10 7.67
C VAL A 373 -32.52 -2.12 7.13
N VAL A 374 -32.56 -2.23 5.80
CA VAL A 374 -33.41 -3.20 5.09
C VAL A 374 -32.52 -4.31 4.52
N LYS A 375 -32.62 -5.51 5.11
CA LYS A 375 -31.89 -6.69 4.58
C LYS A 375 -32.50 -7.12 3.26
N LYS A 376 -31.63 -7.37 2.28
CA LYS A 376 -32.03 -7.85 0.96
C LYS A 376 -31.32 -9.16 0.66
N ASP A 377 -32.10 -10.15 0.28
CA ASP A 377 -31.57 -11.41 -0.24
C ASP A 377 -31.32 -11.29 -1.75
N TYR A 378 -30.44 -12.18 -2.24
CA TYR A 378 -30.25 -12.31 -3.67
C TYR A 378 -31.53 -12.79 -4.35
N ILE A 379 -31.93 -12.09 -5.40
CA ILE A 379 -33.06 -12.47 -6.27
C ILE A 379 -32.51 -12.61 -7.70
N PRO A 380 -32.78 -13.72 -8.41
CA PRO A 380 -32.40 -13.88 -9.80
C PRO A 380 -32.87 -12.70 -10.67
N SER A 381 -31.97 -12.17 -11.47
CA SER A 381 -32.27 -11.01 -12.32
C SER A 381 -32.97 -11.44 -13.60
N THR A 382 -33.96 -10.68 -14.04
CA THR A 382 -34.58 -10.83 -15.38
C THR A 382 -33.77 -10.10 -16.46
N TYR A 383 -32.79 -9.27 -16.08
CA TYR A 383 -32.07 -8.37 -16.99
C TYR A 383 -30.68 -8.88 -17.41
N SER A 384 -30.13 -9.90 -16.73
CA SER A 384 -28.82 -10.44 -17.05
C SER A 384 -28.72 -11.96 -16.92
N ASN A 385 -28.83 -12.63 -18.05
CA ASN A 385 -28.61 -14.09 -18.12
C ASN A 385 -27.20 -14.48 -17.67
N GLN A 386 -26.20 -13.68 -18.01
CA GLN A 386 -24.81 -13.96 -17.65
C GLN A 386 -24.59 -13.89 -16.12
N SER A 387 -25.19 -12.89 -15.46
CA SER A 387 -25.11 -12.77 -14.01
C SER A 387 -25.81 -13.93 -13.30
N ASN A 388 -26.99 -14.34 -13.80
CA ASN A 388 -27.70 -15.51 -13.27
C ASN A 388 -26.91 -16.82 -13.41
N LYS A 389 -26.24 -17.04 -14.56
CA LYS A 389 -25.36 -18.21 -14.76
C LYS A 389 -24.21 -18.21 -13.76
N TYR A 390 -23.60 -17.06 -13.55
CA TYR A 390 -22.49 -16.90 -12.61
C TYR A 390 -22.94 -17.19 -11.16
N ASN A 391 -24.10 -16.64 -10.76
CA ASN A 391 -24.67 -16.88 -9.43
C ASN A 391 -25.10 -18.34 -9.23
N LEU A 392 -25.67 -18.98 -10.26
CA LEU A 392 -25.98 -20.41 -10.20
C LEU A 392 -24.73 -21.24 -9.94
N SER A 393 -23.62 -20.95 -10.63
CA SER A 393 -22.35 -21.66 -10.41
C SER A 393 -21.87 -21.52 -8.96
N SER A 394 -21.94 -20.31 -8.38
CA SER A 394 -21.57 -20.07 -6.98
C SER A 394 -22.46 -20.83 -6.00
N LEU A 395 -23.78 -20.83 -6.24
CA LEU A 395 -24.74 -21.56 -5.38
C LEU A 395 -24.56 -23.07 -5.49
N LEU A 396 -24.22 -23.59 -6.68
CA LEU A 396 -23.90 -25.01 -6.87
C LEU A 396 -22.59 -25.39 -6.17
N ASP A 397 -21.57 -24.54 -6.22
CA ASP A 397 -20.32 -24.74 -5.49
C ASP A 397 -20.56 -24.83 -3.97
N GLU A 398 -21.36 -23.93 -3.39
CA GLU A 398 -21.73 -23.96 -1.97
C GLU A 398 -22.49 -25.24 -1.62
N TYR A 399 -23.44 -25.65 -2.47
CA TYR A 399 -24.19 -26.86 -2.27
C TYR A 399 -23.31 -28.12 -2.33
N ILE A 400 -22.42 -28.21 -3.30
CA ILE A 400 -21.54 -29.38 -3.47
C ILE A 400 -20.49 -29.44 -2.36
N LYS A 401 -19.91 -28.31 -1.97
CA LYS A 401 -18.83 -28.29 -0.95
C LYS A 401 -19.34 -28.37 0.48
N TYR A 402 -20.47 -27.75 0.77
CA TYR A 402 -20.93 -27.56 2.15
C TYR A 402 -22.32 -28.10 2.42
N GLY A 403 -23.02 -28.64 1.39
CA GLY A 403 -24.41 -29.10 1.52
C GLY A 403 -25.43 -27.96 1.73
N THR A 404 -25.04 -26.70 1.52
CA THR A 404 -25.91 -25.54 1.74
C THR A 404 -26.91 -25.39 0.59
N PHE A 405 -28.16 -25.73 0.83
CA PHE A 405 -29.21 -25.58 -0.20
C PHE A 405 -29.76 -24.16 -0.23
N ASN A 406 -29.78 -23.57 -1.45
CA ASN A 406 -30.43 -22.29 -1.70
C ASN A 406 -31.64 -22.48 -2.61
N ILE A 407 -32.78 -21.84 -2.27
CA ILE A 407 -34.03 -21.94 -2.99
C ILE A 407 -33.94 -21.44 -4.44
N ASN A 408 -32.97 -20.60 -4.75
CA ASN A 408 -32.74 -20.09 -6.10
C ASN A 408 -32.09 -21.12 -7.05
N ILE A 409 -31.47 -22.19 -6.51
CA ILE A 409 -30.87 -23.27 -7.35
C ILE A 409 -31.88 -23.88 -8.29
N PRO A 410 -33.04 -24.45 -7.86
CA PRO A 410 -33.99 -25.04 -8.77
C PRO A 410 -34.63 -24.01 -9.73
N ILE A 411 -34.83 -22.78 -9.29
CA ILE A 411 -35.36 -21.69 -10.16
C ILE A 411 -34.40 -21.44 -11.32
N LEU A 412 -33.11 -21.25 -11.02
CA LEU A 412 -32.08 -20.96 -12.04
C LEU A 412 -31.81 -22.19 -12.92
N LEU A 413 -31.79 -23.42 -12.38
CA LEU A 413 -31.64 -24.65 -13.18
C LEU A 413 -32.79 -24.86 -14.13
N ASN A 414 -34.03 -24.55 -13.75
CA ASN A 414 -35.18 -24.62 -14.68
C ASN A 414 -35.08 -23.61 -15.82
N THR A 415 -34.49 -22.44 -15.54
CA THR A 415 -34.26 -21.39 -16.53
C THR A 415 -33.11 -21.72 -17.48
N TYR A 416 -32.09 -22.42 -16.99
CA TYR A 416 -30.84 -22.71 -17.71
C TYR A 416 -30.61 -24.22 -17.83
N LYS A 417 -31.52 -24.94 -18.48
CA LYS A 417 -31.55 -26.42 -18.60
C LYS A 417 -30.28 -27.07 -19.16
N ASN A 418 -29.42 -26.33 -19.87
CA ASN A 418 -28.24 -26.84 -20.58
C ASN A 418 -26.92 -26.34 -19.94
N ILE A 419 -26.90 -26.02 -18.65
CA ILE A 419 -25.66 -25.70 -17.98
C ILE A 419 -25.02 -26.99 -17.48
N GLU A 420 -23.92 -27.37 -18.10
CA GLU A 420 -23.01 -28.38 -17.54
C GLU A 420 -22.11 -27.71 -16.55
N TYR A 421 -22.13 -28.20 -15.30
CA TYR A 421 -21.15 -27.82 -14.30
C TYR A 421 -19.82 -28.46 -14.67
N MET A 422 -18.86 -27.66 -15.09
CA MET A 422 -17.50 -28.10 -15.31
C MET A 422 -16.61 -27.60 -14.16
N THR A 423 -15.94 -28.52 -13.50
CA THR A 423 -14.85 -28.14 -12.57
C THR A 423 -13.74 -27.47 -13.37
N TYR A 424 -13.12 -26.46 -12.75
CA TYR A 424 -11.95 -25.85 -13.39
C TYR A 424 -10.86 -26.92 -13.59
N ASP A 425 -10.53 -27.15 -14.86
CA ASP A 425 -9.45 -28.03 -15.26
C ASP A 425 -8.22 -27.22 -15.63
N ASN A 426 -7.19 -27.32 -14.81
CA ASN A 426 -5.92 -26.65 -15.05
C ASN A 426 -4.99 -27.41 -16.03
N THR A 427 -5.42 -28.55 -16.57
CA THR A 427 -4.61 -29.34 -17.52
C THR A 427 -4.34 -28.58 -18.82
N TYR A 428 -5.28 -27.75 -19.26
CA TYR A 428 -5.13 -26.89 -20.44
C TYR A 428 -4.08 -25.79 -20.29
N HIS A 429 -3.64 -25.53 -19.07
CA HIS A 429 -2.64 -24.50 -18.75
C HIS A 429 -1.25 -25.09 -18.52
N LYS A 430 -1.06 -26.40 -18.79
CA LYS A 430 0.26 -27.01 -18.72
C LYS A 430 1.13 -26.50 -19.86
N ILE A 431 2.23 -25.88 -19.49
CA ILE A 431 3.24 -25.41 -20.44
C ILE A 431 4.28 -26.50 -20.56
N ASN A 432 4.45 -27.04 -21.76
CA ASN A 432 5.54 -27.99 -22.04
C ASN A 432 6.84 -27.21 -22.14
N PHE A 433 7.64 -27.27 -21.10
CA PHE A 433 8.93 -26.62 -21.01
C PHE A 433 10.04 -27.67 -20.99
N THR A 434 10.93 -27.62 -21.96
CA THR A 434 12.11 -28.47 -22.03
C THR A 434 13.32 -27.71 -21.51
N TYR A 435 14.13 -28.33 -20.68
CA TYR A 435 15.36 -27.76 -20.13
C TYR A 435 16.51 -28.76 -20.22
N ASP A 436 17.68 -28.26 -20.57
CA ASP A 436 18.91 -29.08 -20.56
C ASP A 436 19.44 -29.16 -19.12
N LYS A 437 19.39 -28.06 -18.37
CA LYS A 437 19.80 -27.96 -16.98
C LYS A 437 18.90 -26.99 -16.23
N LEU A 438 18.28 -27.44 -15.14
CA LEU A 438 17.42 -26.63 -14.30
C LEU A 438 18.20 -26.12 -13.08
N ASN A 439 18.33 -24.80 -12.93
CA ASN A 439 18.94 -24.17 -11.78
C ASN A 439 17.85 -23.76 -10.77
N LEU A 440 17.82 -24.42 -9.62
CA LEU A 440 16.86 -24.18 -8.55
C LEU A 440 17.51 -23.50 -7.35
N SER A 441 16.74 -22.66 -6.68
CA SER A 441 17.02 -22.12 -5.33
C SER A 441 15.75 -22.21 -4.50
N TYR A 442 15.85 -22.01 -3.20
CA TYR A 442 14.64 -22.00 -2.35
C TYR A 442 13.63 -20.95 -2.80
N THR A 443 14.10 -19.76 -3.23
CA THR A 443 13.24 -18.69 -3.74
C THR A 443 12.45 -19.11 -4.96
N LYS A 444 13.10 -19.79 -5.90
CA LYS A 444 12.45 -20.33 -7.09
C LYS A 444 11.42 -21.40 -6.76
N LEU A 445 11.77 -22.31 -5.84
CA LEU A 445 10.84 -23.34 -5.36
C LEU A 445 9.63 -22.72 -4.66
N ASN A 446 9.88 -21.80 -3.74
CA ASN A 446 8.81 -21.11 -3.00
C ASN A 446 7.86 -20.38 -3.98
N THR A 447 8.40 -19.66 -4.96
CA THR A 447 7.59 -19.00 -6.00
C THR A 447 6.78 -20.01 -6.82
N TYR A 448 7.35 -21.18 -7.15
CA TYR A 448 6.62 -22.21 -7.90
C TYR A 448 5.46 -22.79 -7.10
N TYR A 449 5.67 -23.09 -5.81
CA TYR A 449 4.61 -23.62 -4.94
C TYR A 449 3.53 -22.59 -4.64
N GLU A 450 3.89 -21.32 -4.50
CA GLU A 450 2.91 -20.23 -4.35
C GLU A 450 2.06 -20.06 -5.61
N CYS A 451 2.71 -20.02 -6.77
CA CYS A 451 2.05 -19.84 -8.07
C CYS A 451 2.97 -20.26 -9.23
N PRO A 452 2.71 -21.43 -9.87
CA PRO A 452 3.49 -21.88 -11.03
C PRO A 452 3.51 -20.87 -12.18
N PHE A 453 2.41 -20.12 -12.39
CA PHE A 453 2.34 -19.09 -13.41
C PHE A 453 3.26 -17.90 -13.09
N LYS A 454 3.33 -17.47 -11.82
CA LYS A 454 4.30 -16.46 -11.37
C LYS A 454 5.73 -16.91 -11.62
N TYR A 455 6.05 -18.18 -11.29
CA TYR A 455 7.36 -18.76 -11.58
C TYR A 455 7.70 -18.71 -13.08
N TYR A 456 6.74 -19.08 -13.94
CA TYR A 456 6.92 -19.02 -15.38
C TYR A 456 7.19 -17.59 -15.87
N CYS A 457 6.41 -16.61 -15.43
CA CYS A 457 6.61 -15.22 -15.81
C CYS A 457 7.97 -14.67 -15.32
N SER A 458 8.30 -14.91 -14.04
CA SER A 458 9.49 -14.30 -13.41
C SER A 458 10.80 -14.98 -13.82
N TYR A 459 10.82 -16.31 -13.85
CA TYR A 459 12.10 -17.06 -14.04
C TYR A 459 12.28 -17.66 -15.43
N ILE A 460 11.21 -17.97 -16.16
CA ILE A 460 11.29 -18.51 -17.51
C ILE A 460 11.23 -17.39 -18.55
N LEU A 461 10.18 -16.57 -18.49
CA LEU A 461 10.00 -15.43 -19.41
C LEU A 461 10.85 -14.21 -19.00
N LYS A 462 11.29 -14.14 -17.75
CA LYS A 462 12.09 -13.03 -17.19
C LYS A 462 11.42 -11.67 -17.40
N LEU A 463 10.13 -11.59 -17.11
CA LEU A 463 9.34 -10.36 -17.25
C LEU A 463 9.55 -9.37 -16.11
N ASP A 464 10.08 -9.82 -14.99
CA ASP A 464 10.37 -8.95 -13.85
C ASP A 464 11.62 -8.12 -14.13
N ASN A 465 11.47 -6.79 -14.03
CA ASN A 465 12.62 -5.89 -13.98
C ASN A 465 13.13 -5.83 -12.55
N TYR A 466 14.35 -6.33 -12.33
CA TYR A 466 14.98 -6.19 -11.03
C TYR A 466 15.43 -4.75 -10.81
N GLU A 467 14.84 -4.09 -9.82
CA GLU A 467 15.31 -2.82 -9.28
C GLU A 467 15.73 -3.04 -7.84
N GLN A 468 16.95 -2.67 -7.52
CA GLN A 468 17.41 -2.71 -6.14
C GLN A 468 16.67 -1.67 -5.32
N THR A 469 15.84 -2.12 -4.38
CA THR A 469 15.17 -1.22 -3.43
C THR A 469 16.14 -0.79 -2.33
N PHE A 470 15.83 0.29 -1.64
CA PHE A 470 16.62 0.74 -0.49
C PHE A 470 16.69 -0.34 0.60
N ASP A 471 15.60 -1.05 0.87
CA ASP A 471 15.57 -2.11 1.89
C ASP A 471 16.50 -3.28 1.52
N ALA A 472 16.52 -3.69 0.24
CA ALA A 472 17.43 -4.72 -0.24
C ALA A 472 18.90 -4.27 -0.16
N TYR A 473 19.17 -3.00 -0.49
CA TYR A 473 20.51 -2.40 -0.38
C TYR A 473 21.00 -2.37 1.07
N ALA A 474 20.15 -1.89 1.98
CA ALA A 474 20.45 -1.81 3.40
C ALA A 474 20.63 -3.20 4.04
N GLY A 475 19.78 -4.16 3.64
CA GLY A 475 19.94 -5.57 4.03
C GLY A 475 21.27 -6.15 3.59
N SER A 476 21.66 -5.95 2.33
CA SER A 476 22.95 -6.43 1.80
C SER A 476 24.15 -5.81 2.50
N LEU A 477 24.08 -4.53 2.91
CA LEU A 477 25.11 -3.91 3.74
C LEU A 477 25.25 -4.59 5.10
N CYS A 478 24.12 -4.90 5.77
CA CYS A 478 24.15 -5.61 7.04
C CYS A 478 24.80 -6.99 6.92
N HIS A 479 24.41 -7.76 5.89
CA HIS A 479 25.02 -9.08 5.62
C HIS A 479 26.53 -8.96 5.36
N HIS A 480 26.98 -7.97 4.59
CA HIS A 480 28.41 -7.71 4.36
C HIS A 480 29.17 -7.46 5.67
N ILE A 481 28.62 -6.61 6.56
CA ILE A 481 29.27 -6.34 7.85
C ILE A 481 29.29 -7.58 8.73
N LEU A 482 28.19 -8.34 8.81
CA LEU A 482 28.08 -9.55 9.60
C LEU A 482 28.95 -10.69 9.07
N GLN A 483 29.15 -10.80 7.77
CA GLN A 483 30.09 -11.74 7.16
C GLN A 483 31.52 -11.44 7.57
N ASN A 484 31.89 -10.16 7.57
CA ASN A 484 33.27 -9.73 7.80
C ASN A 484 33.63 -9.59 9.29
N MET A 485 32.64 -9.62 10.22
CA MET A 485 32.89 -9.42 11.65
C MET A 485 33.78 -10.48 12.30
N PHE A 486 33.98 -11.63 11.63
CA PHE A 486 34.82 -12.73 12.10
C PHE A 486 36.28 -12.67 11.61
N LYS A 487 36.63 -11.64 10.82
CA LYS A 487 38.00 -11.42 10.36
C LYS A 487 38.86 -10.82 11.46
N GLU A 488 40.14 -11.18 11.55
CA GLU A 488 41.10 -10.72 12.58
C GLU A 488 41.16 -9.16 12.66
N ASN A 489 41.10 -8.48 11.54
CA ASN A 489 41.20 -7.01 11.45
C ASN A 489 39.87 -6.33 11.22
N PHE A 490 38.78 -6.91 11.71
CA PHE A 490 37.44 -6.30 11.54
C PHE A 490 37.34 -4.92 12.19
N ASN A 491 36.89 -3.94 11.38
CA ASN A 491 36.48 -2.62 11.84
C ASN A 491 35.15 -2.26 11.21
N PHE A 492 34.15 -2.04 12.05
CA PHE A 492 32.78 -1.77 11.64
C PHE A 492 32.65 -0.60 10.66
N ASN A 493 33.34 0.52 10.98
CA ASN A 493 33.25 1.72 10.14
C ASN A 493 33.95 1.53 8.80
N THR A 494 35.12 0.90 8.80
CA THR A 494 35.88 0.60 7.59
C THR A 494 35.11 -0.32 6.66
N GLU A 495 34.49 -1.40 7.17
CA GLU A 495 33.68 -2.30 6.36
C GLU A 495 32.42 -1.61 5.79
N THR A 496 31.82 -0.72 6.58
CA THR A 496 30.69 0.12 6.11
C THR A 496 31.12 1.02 4.95
N GLU A 497 32.26 1.73 5.09
CA GLU A 497 32.77 2.63 4.04
C GLU A 497 33.16 1.88 2.76
N ILE A 498 33.80 0.71 2.89
CA ILE A 498 34.15 -0.15 1.75
C ILE A 498 32.89 -0.52 0.98
N TYR A 499 31.86 -1.02 1.67
CA TYR A 499 30.62 -1.43 1.00
C TYR A 499 29.93 -0.27 0.28
N LEU A 500 29.80 0.89 0.96
CA LEU A 500 29.16 2.09 0.38
C LEU A 500 29.91 2.60 -0.86
N LYS A 501 31.23 2.45 -0.91
CA LYS A 501 32.08 2.85 -2.04
C LYS A 501 31.97 1.87 -3.21
N GLU A 502 31.97 0.57 -2.92
CA GLU A 502 31.90 -0.49 -3.94
C GLU A 502 30.49 -0.65 -4.54
N ASN A 503 29.46 -0.36 -3.75
CA ASN A 503 28.05 -0.49 -4.12
C ASN A 503 27.35 0.86 -4.03
N PRO A 504 27.59 1.80 -4.95
CA PRO A 504 26.98 3.10 -4.91
C PRO A 504 25.46 3.02 -5.09
N PHE A 505 24.72 3.66 -4.18
CA PHE A 505 23.27 3.77 -4.21
C PHE A 505 22.86 5.24 -4.02
N ASN A 506 21.87 5.71 -4.76
CA ASN A 506 21.40 7.10 -4.64
C ASN A 506 20.58 7.27 -3.35
N LEU A 507 21.28 7.58 -2.25
CA LEU A 507 20.68 7.75 -0.92
C LEU A 507 20.04 9.12 -0.78
N THR A 508 18.73 9.17 -0.62
CA THR A 508 18.03 10.38 -0.16
C THR A 508 18.42 10.73 1.28
N LEU A 509 18.04 11.92 1.74
CA LEU A 509 18.30 12.32 3.14
C LEU A 509 17.65 11.35 4.15
N GLU A 510 16.42 10.94 3.88
CA GLU A 510 15.68 9.98 4.71
C GLU A 510 16.38 8.62 4.73
N ASN A 511 16.82 8.14 3.58
CA ASN A 511 17.56 6.89 3.47
C ASN A 511 18.85 6.93 4.28
N LYS A 512 19.57 8.05 4.26
CA LYS A 512 20.79 8.24 5.09
C LYS A 512 20.49 8.19 6.59
N ILE A 513 19.41 8.86 7.03
CA ILE A 513 18.98 8.84 8.43
C ILE A 513 18.61 7.42 8.86
N PHE A 514 17.82 6.72 8.02
CA PHE A 514 17.39 5.35 8.29
C PHE A 514 18.57 4.37 8.32
N LEU A 515 19.49 4.50 7.35
CA LEU A 515 20.69 3.69 7.27
C LEU A 515 21.59 3.87 8.51
N ASN A 516 21.80 5.12 8.94
CA ASN A 516 22.57 5.40 10.14
C ASN A 516 21.94 4.78 11.39
N LYS A 517 20.63 4.90 11.54
CA LYS A 517 19.91 4.26 12.67
C LYS A 517 20.05 2.75 12.63
N MET A 518 19.90 2.14 11.46
CA MET A 518 20.05 0.68 11.29
C MET A 518 21.47 0.21 11.60
N LEU A 519 22.49 0.97 11.20
CA LEU A 519 23.89 0.67 11.51
C LEU A 519 24.17 0.76 13.03
N GLU A 520 23.58 1.71 13.74
CA GLU A 520 23.68 1.77 15.21
C GLU A 520 23.01 0.55 15.88
N GLU A 521 21.86 0.12 15.37
CA GLU A 521 21.19 -1.08 15.86
C GLU A 521 22.00 -2.34 15.57
N LEU A 522 22.65 -2.44 14.42
CA LEU A 522 23.51 -3.57 14.04
C LEU A 522 24.70 -3.73 15.00
N LYS A 523 25.22 -2.66 15.57
CA LYS A 523 26.27 -2.75 16.61
C LYS A 523 25.82 -3.53 17.83
N ASN A 524 24.55 -3.38 18.23
CA ASN A 524 23.97 -4.14 19.35
C ASN A 524 23.83 -5.63 19.00
N VAL A 525 23.46 -5.94 17.76
CA VAL A 525 23.40 -7.32 17.25
C VAL A 525 24.78 -7.96 17.29
N ILE A 526 25.81 -7.26 16.80
CA ILE A 526 27.20 -7.74 16.84
C ILE A 526 27.64 -7.99 18.27
N LYS A 527 27.31 -7.10 19.22
CA LYS A 527 27.59 -7.30 20.64
C LYS A 527 26.94 -8.58 21.18
N ASN A 528 25.67 -8.82 20.86
CA ASN A 528 24.94 -10.03 21.25
C ASN A 528 25.58 -11.29 20.65
N ILE A 529 25.91 -11.28 19.35
CA ILE A 529 26.61 -12.39 18.69
C ILE A 529 27.96 -12.68 19.37
N ASN A 530 28.76 -11.66 19.68
CA ASN A 530 30.05 -11.83 20.34
C ASN A 530 29.89 -12.38 21.77
N SER A 531 28.87 -11.95 22.50
CA SER A 531 28.57 -12.50 23.84
C SER A 531 28.23 -13.99 23.77
N HIS A 532 27.46 -14.42 22.80
CA HIS A 532 27.17 -15.84 22.56
C HIS A 532 28.43 -16.62 22.16
N LEU A 533 29.25 -16.04 21.28
CA LEU A 533 30.50 -16.65 20.85
C LEU A 533 31.49 -16.89 22.01
N ASN A 534 31.46 -16.07 23.03
CA ASN A 534 32.36 -16.26 24.18
C ASN A 534 32.02 -17.50 24.99
N ILE A 535 30.75 -17.93 25.03
CA ILE A 535 30.27 -19.03 25.85
C ILE A 535 30.04 -20.34 25.08
N THR A 536 29.74 -20.28 23.77
CA THR A 536 29.49 -21.49 22.92
C THR A 536 30.76 -22.24 22.63
N ASN A 537 30.68 -23.58 22.44
CA ASN A 537 31.75 -24.40 21.96
C ASN A 537 31.88 -24.37 20.43
N TYR A 538 30.88 -23.81 19.71
CA TYR A 538 30.85 -23.75 18.25
C TYR A 538 31.69 -22.57 17.74
N LYS A 539 33.03 -22.77 17.63
CA LYS A 539 33.99 -21.71 17.29
C LYS A 539 34.38 -21.67 15.81
N GLU A 540 34.18 -22.76 15.07
CA GLU A 540 34.45 -22.78 13.65
C GLU A 540 33.24 -22.16 12.91
N ILE A 541 33.47 -21.05 12.19
CA ILE A 541 32.43 -20.26 11.57
C ILE A 541 32.71 -20.11 10.08
N GLU A 542 31.74 -20.45 9.24
CA GLU A 542 31.72 -20.16 7.82
C GLU A 542 30.55 -19.18 7.53
N CYS A 543 30.84 -18.10 6.80
CA CYS A 543 29.83 -17.10 6.42
C CYS A 543 29.60 -17.07 4.91
N GLU A 544 28.36 -16.69 4.48
CA GLU A 544 27.97 -16.59 3.07
C GLU A 544 28.41 -17.79 2.23
N LYS A 545 28.23 -18.99 2.79
CA LYS A 545 28.67 -20.23 2.15
C LYS A 545 27.78 -20.56 0.97
N ASN A 546 28.34 -20.42 -0.24
CA ASN A 546 27.68 -20.90 -1.45
C ASN A 546 27.80 -22.41 -1.56
N ILE A 547 26.68 -23.11 -1.64
CA ILE A 547 26.60 -24.56 -1.78
C ILE A 547 25.85 -24.91 -3.04
N GLU A 548 26.47 -25.75 -3.87
CA GLU A 548 25.89 -26.23 -5.12
C GLU A 548 25.85 -27.76 -5.13
N ILE A 549 24.66 -28.30 -5.40
CA ILE A 549 24.48 -29.76 -5.52
C ILE A 549 23.83 -30.00 -6.89
N THR A 550 24.49 -30.88 -7.67
CA THR A 550 23.94 -31.29 -8.97
C THR A 550 23.55 -32.77 -8.90
N LYS A 551 22.27 -33.04 -9.11
CA LYS A 551 21.73 -34.39 -9.29
C LYS A 551 20.96 -34.45 -10.61
N ASN A 552 21.32 -35.35 -11.48
CA ASN A 552 20.80 -35.48 -12.84
C ASN A 552 20.92 -34.12 -13.59
N LYS A 553 19.81 -33.58 -14.10
CA LYS A 553 19.75 -32.29 -14.83
C LYS A 553 19.44 -31.11 -13.90
N ILE A 554 19.37 -31.32 -12.59
CA ILE A 554 18.98 -30.27 -11.61
C ILE A 554 20.22 -29.84 -10.85
N LYS A 555 20.54 -28.56 -10.93
CA LYS A 555 21.53 -27.88 -10.10
C LYS A 555 20.79 -27.09 -9.01
N PHE A 556 20.98 -27.51 -7.76
CA PHE A 556 20.43 -26.83 -6.60
C PHE A 556 21.47 -25.92 -5.97
N VAL A 557 21.13 -24.63 -5.76
CA VAL A 557 22.05 -23.62 -5.24
C VAL A 557 21.42 -22.95 -4.02
N GLY A 558 22.23 -22.74 -2.98
CA GLY A 558 21.86 -21.96 -1.82
C GLY A 558 23.07 -21.28 -1.19
N ILE A 559 22.84 -20.10 -0.64
CA ILE A 559 23.82 -19.36 0.15
C ILE A 559 23.32 -19.38 1.58
N ILE A 560 24.19 -19.81 2.51
CA ILE A 560 23.87 -19.85 3.94
C ILE A 560 24.67 -18.75 4.63
N ASP A 561 23.98 -17.85 5.31
CA ASP A 561 24.59 -16.65 5.90
C ASP A 561 25.64 -17.01 6.94
N LYS A 562 25.33 -17.98 7.84
CA LYS A 562 26.28 -18.41 8.88
C LYS A 562 26.13 -19.89 9.21
N ILE A 563 27.23 -20.61 9.20
CA ILE A 563 27.36 -21.99 9.64
C ILE A 563 28.30 -21.99 10.83
N MET A 564 27.89 -22.55 11.96
CA MET A 564 28.72 -22.74 13.15
C MET A 564 28.95 -24.23 13.36
N LYS A 565 30.21 -24.62 13.64
CA LYS A 565 30.62 -26.03 13.78
C LYS A 565 31.36 -26.28 15.08
N HIS A 566 31.16 -27.47 15.60
CA HIS A 566 31.93 -28.07 16.68
C HIS A 566 31.99 -29.58 16.47
N ASP A 567 33.18 -30.12 16.15
CA ASP A 567 33.36 -31.51 15.72
C ASP A 567 32.44 -31.90 14.55
N ASP A 568 31.61 -32.94 14.74
CA ASP A 568 30.60 -33.39 13.75
C ASP A 568 29.26 -32.65 13.83
N LYS A 569 29.15 -31.60 14.64
CA LYS A 569 27.90 -30.88 14.94
C LYS A 569 27.86 -29.57 14.22
N ILE A 570 26.68 -29.24 13.66
CA ILE A 570 26.45 -28.04 12.85
C ILE A 570 25.21 -27.31 13.34
N VAL A 571 25.32 -25.98 13.39
CA VAL A 571 24.21 -25.04 13.59
C VAL A 571 24.17 -24.10 12.40
N LEU A 572 22.95 -23.84 11.86
CA LEU A 572 22.69 -22.95 10.75
C LEU A 572 21.96 -21.70 11.24
N ILE A 573 22.42 -20.55 10.82
CA ILE A 573 21.79 -19.26 11.16
C ILE A 573 21.65 -18.44 9.89
N ASP A 574 20.47 -17.88 9.67
CA ASP A 574 20.16 -16.97 8.57
C ASP A 574 19.70 -15.62 9.14
N TYR A 575 20.29 -14.54 8.64
CA TYR A 575 20.01 -13.18 9.13
C TYR A 575 18.79 -12.56 8.43
N LYS A 576 17.94 -11.88 9.18
CA LYS A 576 16.72 -11.28 8.66
C LYS A 576 16.57 -9.82 9.11
N THR A 577 16.29 -8.95 8.14
CA THR A 577 15.89 -7.55 8.39
C THR A 577 14.39 -7.41 8.64
N GLY A 578 13.57 -8.41 8.28
CA GLY A 578 12.13 -8.45 8.42
C GLY A 578 11.64 -9.43 9.50
N GLU A 579 10.36 -9.82 9.42
CA GLU A 579 9.79 -10.80 10.35
C GLU A 579 10.43 -12.17 10.21
N THR A 580 10.75 -12.78 11.35
CA THR A 580 11.28 -14.13 11.46
C THR A 580 10.17 -15.09 11.87
N ASP A 581 9.29 -15.45 10.95
CA ASP A 581 8.33 -16.53 11.19
C ASP A 581 8.82 -17.84 10.59
N ILE A 582 8.97 -18.86 11.43
CA ILE A 582 9.47 -20.17 11.08
C ILE A 582 8.47 -21.24 11.55
N ASP A 583 7.91 -21.98 10.60
CA ASP A 583 7.04 -23.13 10.86
C ASP A 583 7.34 -24.25 9.87
N LEU A 584 8.10 -25.25 10.31
CA LEU A 584 8.46 -26.41 9.49
C LEU A 584 7.27 -27.30 9.11
N ARG A 585 6.11 -27.17 9.79
CA ARG A 585 4.89 -27.91 9.43
C ARG A 585 4.32 -27.47 8.09
N LEU A 586 4.71 -26.30 7.61
CA LEU A 586 4.29 -25.77 6.32
C LEU A 586 5.15 -26.27 5.15
N ALA A 587 6.32 -26.81 5.44
CA ALA A 587 7.26 -27.29 4.41
C ALA A 587 6.68 -28.39 3.48
N PRO A 588 5.91 -29.39 3.98
CA PRO A 588 5.26 -30.37 3.11
C PRO A 588 4.27 -29.78 2.11
N TYR A 589 3.76 -28.57 2.35
CA TYR A 589 2.87 -27.83 1.45
C TYR A 589 3.62 -26.88 0.51
N GLY A 590 4.95 -26.93 0.48
CA GLY A 590 5.78 -26.06 -0.36
C GLY A 590 6.00 -24.65 0.17
N LEU A 591 5.68 -24.40 1.44
CA LEU A 591 5.80 -23.07 2.07
C LEU A 591 6.94 -23.02 3.08
N LYS A 592 7.54 -21.84 3.28
CA LYS A 592 8.65 -21.61 4.23
C LYS A 592 9.86 -22.54 3.96
N LEU A 593 10.23 -22.75 2.70
CA LEU A 593 11.21 -23.72 2.24
C LEU A 593 12.68 -23.35 2.50
N GLN A 594 13.00 -22.15 2.99
CA GLN A 594 14.39 -21.69 3.13
C GLN A 594 15.22 -22.61 4.03
N LEU A 595 14.82 -22.79 5.29
CA LEU A 595 15.55 -23.63 6.23
C LEU A 595 15.53 -25.13 5.87
N PRO A 596 14.42 -25.72 5.40
CA PRO A 596 14.40 -27.04 4.80
C PRO A 596 15.45 -27.22 3.68
N THR A 597 15.55 -26.22 2.80
CA THR A 597 16.57 -26.24 1.73
C THR A 597 17.98 -26.24 2.29
N TYR A 598 18.26 -25.44 3.30
CA TYR A 598 19.58 -25.41 3.93
C TYR A 598 19.93 -26.73 4.61
N ILE A 599 18.97 -27.37 5.28
CA ILE A 599 19.16 -28.73 5.83
C ILE A 599 19.58 -29.69 4.72
N TYR A 600 18.86 -29.71 3.61
CA TYR A 600 19.15 -30.56 2.47
C TYR A 600 20.55 -30.32 1.90
N LEU A 601 20.92 -29.06 1.70
CA LEU A 601 22.23 -28.68 1.18
C LEU A 601 23.36 -29.12 2.12
N ILE A 602 23.21 -28.90 3.43
CA ILE A 602 24.22 -29.27 4.43
C ILE A 602 24.35 -30.78 4.59
N GLN A 603 23.25 -31.53 4.59
CA GLN A 603 23.29 -32.99 4.67
C GLN A 603 24.00 -33.64 3.47
N ASN A 604 23.91 -33.01 2.28
CA ASN A 604 24.65 -33.48 1.10
C ASN A 604 26.15 -33.05 1.12
N LEU A 605 26.47 -31.88 1.69
CA LEU A 605 27.83 -31.37 1.78
C LEU A 605 28.62 -32.05 2.92
N TYR A 606 27.95 -32.26 4.06
CA TYR A 606 28.54 -32.87 5.26
C TYR A 606 27.71 -34.07 5.72
N PRO A 607 27.79 -35.23 5.01
CA PRO A 607 26.91 -36.38 5.26
C PRO A 607 26.97 -36.98 6.67
N ASN A 608 28.13 -36.86 7.32
CA ASN A 608 28.39 -37.41 8.65
C ASN A 608 28.09 -36.44 9.80
N SER A 609 27.66 -35.21 9.48
CA SER A 609 27.43 -34.18 10.50
C SER A 609 25.99 -34.22 11.03
N LYS A 610 25.86 -33.83 12.31
CA LYS A 610 24.58 -33.70 13.01
C LYS A 610 24.14 -32.25 13.04
N ILE A 611 22.95 -31.94 12.53
CA ILE A 611 22.34 -30.61 12.63
C ILE A 611 21.74 -30.48 14.02
N VAL A 612 22.30 -29.62 14.86
CA VAL A 612 21.89 -29.35 16.24
C VAL A 612 20.84 -28.23 16.32
N GLY A 613 20.95 -27.25 15.44
CA GLY A 613 19.99 -26.15 15.39
C GLY A 613 19.92 -25.49 14.02
N ILE A 614 18.76 -24.90 13.73
CA ILE A 614 18.50 -24.11 12.54
C ILE A 614 17.68 -22.87 12.94
N TYR A 615 18.21 -21.69 12.68
CA TYR A 615 17.66 -20.45 13.22
C TYR A 615 17.56 -19.33 12.18
N LEU A 616 16.57 -18.46 12.39
CA LEU A 616 16.55 -17.11 11.85
C LEU A 616 16.95 -16.14 12.95
N GLN A 617 17.79 -15.18 12.65
CA GLN A 617 18.19 -14.13 13.60
C GLN A 617 17.83 -12.76 13.05
N ASN A 618 16.99 -12.01 13.80
CA ASN A 618 16.71 -10.63 13.48
C ASN A 618 17.96 -9.76 13.68
N ILE A 619 18.19 -8.85 12.75
CA ILE A 619 19.31 -7.91 12.78
C ILE A 619 18.88 -6.45 12.86
N ILE A 620 17.58 -6.20 12.97
CA ILE A 620 16.99 -4.88 13.20
C ILE A 620 16.09 -4.94 14.42
N SER A 621 16.15 -3.92 15.28
CA SER A 621 15.27 -3.83 16.44
C SER A 621 13.81 -3.58 16.03
N PRO A 622 12.84 -4.21 16.69
CA PRO A 622 11.43 -3.99 16.40
C PRO A 622 10.97 -2.61 16.88
N ILE A 623 9.81 -2.19 16.39
CA ILE A 623 9.06 -1.11 17.04
C ILE A 623 8.65 -1.60 18.43
N ILE A 624 9.15 -0.93 19.46
CA ILE A 624 8.91 -1.31 20.85
C ILE A 624 7.66 -0.63 21.35
N ASN A 625 6.66 -1.45 21.68
CA ASN A 625 5.47 -1.00 22.39
C ASN A 625 5.66 -1.13 23.90
N PHE A 626 5.06 -0.25 24.67
CA PHE A 626 5.05 -0.36 26.11
C PHE A 626 4.44 -1.71 26.55
N LYS A 627 5.21 -2.49 27.33
CA LYS A 627 4.75 -3.73 27.96
C LYS A 627 5.03 -3.64 29.46
N PRO A 628 3.98 -3.71 30.31
CA PRO A 628 4.18 -3.72 31.76
C PRO A 628 5.14 -4.84 32.18
N GLY A 629 6.11 -4.52 33.05
CA GLY A 629 7.05 -5.50 33.60
C GLY A 629 8.25 -5.86 32.72
N LYS A 630 8.43 -5.24 31.54
CA LYS A 630 9.63 -5.42 30.72
C LYS A 630 10.25 -4.08 30.34
N THR A 631 11.55 -3.96 30.52
CA THR A 631 12.33 -2.80 30.06
C THR A 631 12.45 -2.79 28.54
N LYS A 632 12.83 -1.65 27.97
CA LYS A 632 13.11 -1.51 26.55
C LYS A 632 14.23 -2.45 26.09
N GLU A 633 15.30 -2.54 26.89
CA GLU A 633 16.46 -3.40 26.58
C GLU A 633 16.10 -4.89 26.61
N GLU A 634 15.31 -5.34 27.58
CA GLU A 634 14.82 -6.71 27.63
C GLU A 634 13.99 -7.08 26.40
N GLN A 635 13.16 -6.15 25.92
CA GLN A 635 12.34 -6.39 24.71
C GLN A 635 13.20 -6.46 23.44
N ILE A 636 14.25 -5.62 23.34
CA ILE A 636 15.23 -5.68 22.24
C ILE A 636 15.96 -7.02 22.28
N ASN A 637 16.50 -7.40 23.43
CA ASN A 637 17.24 -8.65 23.57
C ASN A 637 16.39 -9.87 23.26
N ASP A 638 15.13 -9.92 23.71
CA ASP A 638 14.19 -10.98 23.36
C ASP A 638 13.92 -11.07 21.85
N HIS A 639 13.92 -9.95 21.14
CA HIS A 639 13.73 -9.90 19.70
C HIS A 639 14.95 -10.40 18.92
N LEU A 640 16.15 -10.12 19.41
CA LEU A 640 17.42 -10.51 18.79
C LEU A 640 17.78 -11.96 19.05
N LYS A 641 17.06 -12.70 19.91
CA LYS A 641 17.27 -14.13 20.15
C LYS A 641 17.09 -14.95 18.86
N LEU A 642 17.84 -16.01 18.75
CA LEU A 642 17.74 -17.00 17.68
C LEU A 642 16.34 -17.65 17.67
N ASN A 643 15.58 -17.45 16.62
CA ASN A 643 14.25 -18.03 16.45
C ASN A 643 14.30 -19.21 15.51
N GLY A 644 14.12 -20.42 16.02
CA GLY A 644 14.24 -21.60 15.18
C GLY A 644 14.05 -22.91 15.92
N TYR A 645 14.50 -23.97 15.31
CA TYR A 645 14.37 -25.34 15.81
C TYR A 645 15.69 -25.86 16.33
N THR A 646 15.65 -26.48 17.50
CA THR A 646 16.80 -27.07 18.19
C THR A 646 16.58 -28.55 18.40
N ILE A 647 17.61 -29.38 18.31
CA ILE A 647 17.51 -30.80 18.61
C ILE A 647 17.12 -31.02 20.09
N GLY A 648 16.26 -32.00 20.36
CA GLY A 648 15.78 -32.32 21.71
C GLY A 648 16.78 -33.13 22.55
N ASN A 649 18.04 -32.71 22.61
CA ASN A 649 19.09 -33.38 23.36
C ASN A 649 19.90 -32.36 24.19
N GLU A 650 19.76 -32.43 25.51
CA GLU A 650 20.34 -31.47 26.45
C GLU A 650 21.87 -31.35 26.33
N ASN A 651 22.58 -32.46 26.16
CA ASN A 651 24.04 -32.45 26.01
C ASN A 651 24.49 -31.68 24.76
N LEU A 652 23.75 -31.81 23.66
CA LEU A 652 24.07 -31.15 22.41
C LEU A 652 23.72 -29.67 22.45
N ILE A 653 22.62 -29.32 23.14
CA ILE A 653 22.19 -27.93 23.29
C ILE A 653 23.14 -27.19 24.23
N SER A 654 23.54 -27.80 25.35
CA SER A 654 24.44 -27.16 26.33
C SER A 654 25.82 -26.78 25.76
N GLU A 655 26.31 -27.53 24.76
CA GLU A 655 27.52 -27.16 24.03
C GLU A 655 27.34 -25.92 23.13
N PHE A 656 26.13 -25.71 22.60
CA PHE A 656 25.81 -24.55 21.77
C PHE A 656 25.39 -23.35 22.61
N ASP A 657 24.53 -23.57 23.59
CA ASP A 657 24.06 -22.55 24.52
C ASP A 657 24.07 -23.08 25.96
N PRO A 658 25.10 -22.79 26.72
CA PRO A 658 25.20 -23.20 28.13
C PRO A 658 24.08 -22.66 29.02
N THR A 659 23.34 -21.62 28.57
CA THR A 659 22.20 -21.02 29.29
C THR A 659 20.87 -21.66 28.93
N TYR A 660 20.83 -22.80 28.24
CA TYR A 660 19.65 -23.43 27.64
C TYR A 660 18.49 -23.70 28.62
N GLU A 661 18.75 -23.85 29.91
CA GLU A 661 17.71 -24.06 30.93
C GLU A 661 16.76 -22.85 31.04
N ASN A 662 17.27 -21.64 30.77
CA ASN A 662 16.51 -20.41 30.57
C ASN A 662 17.28 -19.54 29.58
N SER A 663 17.24 -19.90 28.31
CA SER A 663 18.14 -19.40 27.29
C SER A 663 18.10 -17.88 27.14
N GLU A 664 19.30 -17.28 27.17
CA GLU A 664 19.51 -15.86 26.82
C GLU A 664 19.61 -15.65 25.29
N TYR A 665 19.92 -16.70 24.54
CA TYR A 665 20.23 -16.62 23.09
C TYR A 665 19.22 -17.31 22.18
N ILE A 666 18.49 -18.33 22.67
CA ILE A 666 17.49 -19.04 21.90
C ILE A 666 16.08 -18.67 22.37
N LYS A 667 15.23 -18.24 21.46
CA LYS A 667 13.86 -17.80 21.77
C LYS A 667 13.00 -18.94 22.32
N SER A 668 12.32 -18.68 23.42
CA SER A 668 11.39 -19.63 24.08
C SER A 668 12.04 -20.95 24.54
N MET A 669 13.37 -21.07 24.56
CA MET A 669 14.07 -22.21 25.08
C MET A 669 14.14 -22.11 26.61
N THR A 670 13.46 -23.02 27.28
CA THR A 670 13.43 -23.14 28.76
C THR A 670 13.26 -24.61 29.12
N LEU A 671 14.03 -25.09 30.08
CA LEU A 671 13.88 -26.43 30.64
C LEU A 671 12.93 -26.39 31.85
N THR A 672 11.96 -27.27 31.88
CA THR A 672 10.98 -27.43 32.97
C THR A 672 11.15 -28.79 33.60
N GLN A 673 10.51 -29.05 34.75
CA GLN A 673 10.52 -30.38 35.41
C GLN A 673 10.02 -31.52 34.50
N ASN A 674 9.24 -31.19 33.47
CA ASN A 674 8.69 -32.14 32.50
C ASN A 674 9.45 -32.11 31.14
N GLY A 675 10.66 -31.56 31.05
CA GLY A 675 11.44 -31.42 29.84
C GLY A 675 11.32 -30.01 29.24
N PHE A 676 11.64 -29.85 27.96
CA PHE A 676 11.60 -28.55 27.29
C PHE A 676 10.19 -27.91 27.28
N SER A 677 10.17 -26.60 27.44
CA SER A 677 8.94 -25.81 27.36
C SER A 677 8.12 -26.14 26.10
N ARG A 678 6.80 -26.18 26.21
CA ARG A 678 5.88 -26.36 25.07
C ARG A 678 6.05 -25.30 23.97
N TYR A 679 6.67 -24.19 24.27
CA TYR A 679 6.95 -23.10 23.31
C TYR A 679 8.33 -23.26 22.64
N ALA A 680 9.19 -24.15 23.15
CA ALA A 680 10.45 -24.49 22.50
C ALA A 680 10.17 -25.27 21.22
N LYS A 681 10.78 -24.84 20.12
CA LYS A 681 10.68 -25.52 18.82
C LYS A 681 11.72 -26.64 18.75
N ILE A 682 11.29 -27.89 19.00
CA ILE A 682 12.17 -29.04 19.01
C ILE A 682 12.21 -29.73 17.64
N LEU A 683 13.42 -29.91 17.12
CA LEU A 683 13.69 -30.62 15.87
C LEU A 683 13.74 -32.14 16.15
N THR A 684 12.75 -32.86 15.66
CA THR A 684 12.72 -34.34 15.78
C THR A 684 13.26 -34.98 14.50
N MET A 685 13.82 -36.20 14.63
CA MET A 685 14.30 -36.96 13.47
C MET A 685 13.21 -37.25 12.45
N SER A 686 11.94 -37.40 12.90
CA SER A 686 10.79 -37.57 12.00
C SER A 686 10.51 -36.30 11.17
N VAL A 687 10.72 -35.12 11.73
CA VAL A 687 10.59 -33.84 11.00
C VAL A 687 11.68 -33.72 9.95
N LEU A 688 12.94 -34.06 10.30
CA LEU A 688 14.06 -34.01 9.36
C LEU A 688 13.88 -35.00 8.19
N SER A 689 13.48 -36.26 8.47
CA SER A 689 13.27 -37.26 7.42
C SER A 689 12.07 -36.91 6.52
N ASN A 690 10.99 -36.40 7.07
CA ASN A 690 9.83 -35.96 6.29
C ASN A 690 10.13 -34.77 5.39
N ILE A 691 10.89 -33.79 5.87
CA ILE A 691 11.30 -32.63 5.07
C ILE A 691 12.13 -33.09 3.87
N THR A 692 13.11 -33.98 4.10
CA THR A 692 14.00 -34.45 3.04
C THR A 692 13.27 -35.31 2.01
N ALA A 693 12.36 -36.19 2.46
CA ALA A 693 11.62 -37.09 1.59
C ALA A 693 10.54 -36.36 0.76
N HIS A 694 9.77 -35.47 1.37
CA HIS A 694 8.65 -34.81 0.67
C HIS A 694 9.06 -33.69 -0.29
N ILE A 695 10.14 -32.98 -0.01
CA ILE A 695 10.53 -31.80 -0.81
C ILE A 695 11.44 -32.17 -1.97
N PHE A 696 12.26 -33.20 -1.82
CA PHE A 696 13.37 -33.47 -2.76
C PHE A 696 13.36 -34.86 -3.39
N LEU A 697 12.46 -35.75 -3.01
CA LEU A 697 12.31 -37.09 -3.59
C LEU A 697 11.05 -37.27 -4.46
N ASN A 698 10.07 -36.40 -4.38
CA ASN A 698 8.91 -36.32 -5.24
C ASN A 698 9.08 -35.14 -6.23
#